data_0b75aac5c7ab0b8c6d4e0274ea1f9596
#
_entry.id   0b75aac5c7ab0b8c6d4e0274ea1f9596
#
_cell.length_a   1.000
_cell.length_b   1.000
_cell.length_c   1.000
_cell.angle_alpha   90.00
_cell.angle_beta   90.00
_cell.angle_gamma   90.00
#
_symmetry.space_group_name_H-M   'P 1'
#
loop_
_entity.id
_entity.type
_entity.pdbx_description
1 polymer ?
#
loop_
_entity_poly.entity_id
_entity_poly.type
_entity_poly.pdbx_seq_one_letter_code
_entity_poly.pdbx_strand_id
1 'polypeptide(L)'
;MKNAKQAIALASAAALSLSMLAGCGSSASSAASSEAASTATAEATTSTSDGTLVLAETGFEGKFSPFFAASAADQDVIDLTQLGLLGADRKGEMILNGIEGETREYNGTDYTYYGTTDCVVTENDDGTVTYDLKLRDDLKFSDGEPVTIDDVIFSMYVFLDPTYDGSVTMYSTPIVGLEEYRNSMSTLSKLIAEAGEDNTDNTYFTADQQKAFWDAVNDGGVKFAQEIVDYMTENGGATDVASAAAGWGFDLADGATAKDFFLAIGAQYDWNFSAMEAETAGSALSDLIPEEVYNYSTTGVTVGNDVPNVAGIVKTSDYSMTLTTTELSTTMIYQLQMPIAPLHYYGDASLYDYDNNSFGFPKGDLSSVRSKTGAPLGGGMFTFNKYSDGVVYLDANPDYFDGAPKIAHVNMKETQEADKITGVQAGTIDISDPSYSLEVADQIADINGAEGEDGPVITTRLKDYRGYGYIALSAKNVNVGGDPASEASKDLRKAIMTVVSAYRDEGIDSYYGDTASVINYPISNTSWAAPSVTDDGYQIAYSTDVDGNEIYTSDMKSEDKYAAALQAALGYFEAAGYTVENGQITAAPAGAKMEYQINIGASGNGDHPSFQTLTNAAAALKTIGFTLTVNDMANASDLFASYQSGAAEGWVAAWQSTNDPDMYQLYHSSGSTNYYAIDDADLDELIMAARQTTDQEARKAMYKEAMEIILDWGVELPVYQRSEATIFSTERVNIDTIAKDMTPYWTYKSELNNTELN
;
A
#
# COMPACT_ATOMS: atom_id res chain seq x y z
N MET A 1 -19.54 26.44 -4.45
CA MET A 1 -19.40 25.09 -4.96
C MET A 1 -17.96 24.86 -5.49
N LYS A 2 -16.95 25.20 -4.71
CA LYS A 2 -15.54 24.92 -5.04
C LYS A 2 -14.80 24.18 -3.91
N ASN A 3 -15.41 24.03 -2.74
CA ASN A 3 -14.76 23.49 -1.54
C ASN A 3 -15.20 22.06 -1.14
N ALA A 4 -16.08 21.42 -1.92
CA ALA A 4 -16.55 20.06 -1.59
C ALA A 4 -15.73 18.94 -2.26
N LYS A 5 -14.80 19.25 -3.15
CA LYS A 5 -13.99 18.25 -3.86
C LYS A 5 -12.63 17.94 -3.22
N GLN A 6 -12.19 18.69 -2.23
CA GLN A 6 -10.89 18.51 -1.58
C GLN A 6 -10.92 17.56 -0.37
N ALA A 7 -12.08 17.31 0.23
CA ALA A 7 -12.18 16.53 1.46
C ALA A 7 -12.16 14.99 1.27
N ILE A 8 -12.37 14.49 0.05
CA ILE A 8 -12.48 13.03 -0.19
C ILE A 8 -11.13 12.37 -0.49
N ALA A 9 -10.10 13.13 -0.83
CA ALA A 9 -8.81 12.59 -1.26
C ALA A 9 -7.81 12.26 -0.12
N LEU A 10 -8.06 12.71 1.10
CA LEU A 10 -7.06 12.66 2.19
C LEU A 10 -7.11 11.40 3.06
N ALA A 11 -8.21 10.66 3.08
CA ALA A 11 -8.32 9.45 3.90
C ALA A 11 -7.57 8.22 3.37
N SER A 12 -7.18 8.22 2.10
CA SER A 12 -6.49 7.09 1.46
C SER A 12 -4.96 7.15 1.52
N ALA A 13 -4.38 8.29 1.87
CA ALA A 13 -2.91 8.44 1.90
C ALA A 13 -2.27 7.90 3.19
N ALA A 14 -2.97 7.92 4.31
CA ALA A 14 -2.43 7.50 5.60
C ALA A 14 -2.31 5.97 5.75
N ALA A 15 -3.20 5.20 5.11
CA ALA A 15 -3.15 3.73 5.18
C ALA A 15 -2.03 3.10 4.34
N LEU A 16 -1.51 3.82 3.33
CA LEU A 16 -0.42 3.34 2.46
C LEU A 16 0.98 3.61 3.02
N SER A 17 1.13 4.52 3.99
CA SER A 17 2.44 4.89 4.53
C SER A 17 2.93 4.00 5.68
N LEU A 18 2.05 3.27 6.36
CA LEU A 18 2.40 2.39 7.50
C LEU A 18 2.90 1.00 7.09
N SER A 19 2.63 0.55 5.86
CA SER A 19 3.11 -0.76 5.39
C SER A 19 4.55 -0.75 4.83
N MET A 20 5.22 0.42 4.75
CA MET A 20 6.57 0.53 4.17
C MET A 20 7.72 0.40 5.17
N LEU A 21 7.44 0.27 6.48
CA LEU A 21 8.49 0.23 7.52
C LEU A 21 9.11 -1.16 7.78
N ALA A 22 8.66 -2.20 7.08
CA ALA A 22 9.17 -3.56 7.29
C ALA A 22 10.32 -3.99 6.37
N GLY A 23 10.98 -3.08 5.67
CA GLY A 23 11.94 -3.42 4.61
C GLY A 23 13.36 -2.89 4.71
N CYS A 24 13.75 -2.21 5.78
CA CYS A 24 15.16 -1.79 5.94
C CYS A 24 15.71 -2.32 7.26
N GLY A 25 16.59 -3.31 7.15
CA GLY A 25 17.29 -3.91 8.27
C GLY A 25 18.13 -2.89 9.04
N SER A 26 17.98 -2.85 10.33
CA SER A 26 18.87 -2.11 11.22
C SER A 26 19.64 -3.07 12.12
N SER A 27 20.92 -3.22 11.87
CA SER A 27 21.87 -3.67 12.87
C SER A 27 22.33 -2.45 13.68
N ALA A 28 21.72 -2.20 14.82
CA ALA A 28 22.23 -1.26 15.79
C ALA A 28 22.95 -2.02 16.90
N SER A 29 24.28 -1.94 16.87
CA SER A 29 25.12 -2.30 18.01
C SER A 29 25.01 -1.22 19.08
N SER A 30 24.52 -1.55 20.26
CA SER A 30 24.84 -0.77 21.46
C SER A 30 25.31 -1.69 22.58
N ALA A 31 26.41 -1.24 23.19
CA ALA A 31 27.21 -1.96 24.12
C ALA A 31 26.57 -2.12 25.52
N ALA A 32 26.79 -3.31 26.07
CA ALA A 32 27.09 -3.67 27.43
C ALA A 32 26.30 -3.08 28.60
N SER A 33 25.50 -3.95 29.23
CA SER A 33 25.69 -4.17 30.66
C SER A 33 25.41 -5.64 31.00
N SER A 34 26.40 -6.25 31.64
CA SER A 34 26.42 -7.60 32.13
C SER A 34 25.44 -7.79 33.29
N GLU A 35 24.63 -8.88 33.26
CA GLU A 35 24.61 -9.83 34.38
C GLU A 35 23.71 -11.04 34.11
N ALA A 36 24.28 -12.18 34.48
CA ALA A 36 23.63 -13.44 34.78
C ALA A 36 23.11 -14.29 33.59
N ALA A 37 24.02 -15.10 33.08
CA ALA A 37 23.71 -16.33 32.36
C ALA A 37 22.92 -17.29 33.25
N SER A 38 21.69 -17.57 32.88
CA SER A 38 21.01 -18.79 33.23
C SER A 38 21.06 -19.72 32.00
N THR A 39 21.90 -20.74 32.07
CA THR A 39 21.93 -21.85 31.12
C THR A 39 20.60 -22.58 31.18
N ALA A 40 19.68 -22.24 30.30
CA ALA A 40 18.60 -23.11 29.90
C ALA A 40 19.18 -24.02 28.80
N THR A 41 19.46 -25.27 29.12
CA THR A 41 19.66 -26.34 28.17
C THR A 41 18.39 -26.38 27.27
N ALA A 42 18.53 -26.03 26.02
CA ALA A 42 17.52 -26.32 25.01
C ALA A 42 17.42 -27.85 24.93
N GLU A 43 16.38 -28.44 25.49
CA GLU A 43 15.94 -29.76 25.13
C GLU A 43 15.53 -29.71 23.65
N ALA A 44 16.26 -30.45 22.83
CA ALA A 44 15.83 -30.76 21.48
C ALA A 44 14.47 -31.49 21.59
N THR A 45 13.39 -30.76 21.40
CA THR A 45 12.07 -31.34 21.22
C THR A 45 12.10 -32.05 19.87
N THR A 46 12.17 -33.39 19.94
CA THR A 46 11.86 -34.26 18.79
C THR A 46 10.53 -33.79 18.20
N SER A 47 10.55 -33.40 16.90
CA SER A 47 9.35 -33.03 16.15
C SER A 47 8.38 -34.21 16.21
N THR A 48 7.30 -34.05 16.97
CA THR A 48 6.13 -34.88 16.82
C THR A 48 5.35 -34.36 15.63
N SER A 49 5.20 -35.17 14.60
CA SER A 49 4.30 -34.86 13.47
C SER A 49 2.84 -34.91 13.96
N ASP A 50 2.38 -33.87 14.58
CA ASP A 50 0.99 -33.74 15.04
C ASP A 50 0.06 -33.13 13.98
N GLY A 51 0.56 -32.94 12.74
CA GLY A 51 -0.18 -32.30 11.65
C GLY A 51 -0.26 -30.77 11.75
N THR A 52 0.65 -30.16 12.52
CA THR A 52 0.74 -28.69 12.66
C THR A 52 1.80 -28.11 11.73
N LEU A 53 1.43 -27.10 10.96
CA LEU A 53 2.31 -26.23 10.17
C LEU A 53 2.58 -24.95 10.95
N VAL A 54 3.84 -24.50 11.00
CA VAL A 54 4.24 -23.26 11.66
C VAL A 54 4.70 -22.25 10.62
N LEU A 55 3.94 -21.14 10.50
CA LEU A 55 4.25 -19.99 9.64
C LEU A 55 4.90 -18.90 10.48
N ALA A 56 5.98 -18.31 9.96
CA ALA A 56 6.55 -17.09 10.54
C ALA A 56 5.74 -15.88 10.06
N GLU A 57 5.37 -15.01 11.00
CA GLU A 57 4.68 -13.76 10.70
C GLU A 57 5.38 -12.59 11.39
N THR A 58 5.10 -11.37 10.93
CA THR A 58 5.44 -10.15 11.66
C THR A 58 4.54 -10.01 12.90
N GLY A 59 4.72 -8.96 13.68
CA GLY A 59 3.90 -8.76 14.88
C GLY A 59 2.43 -8.50 14.55
N PHE A 60 1.51 -9.11 15.32
CA PHE A 60 0.08 -8.90 15.20
C PHE A 60 -0.38 -7.69 16.02
N GLU A 61 -1.32 -6.91 15.49
CA GLU A 61 -2.06 -5.91 16.29
C GLU A 61 -3.22 -6.55 17.07
N GLY A 62 -3.63 -7.77 16.71
CA GLY A 62 -4.73 -8.50 17.31
C GLY A 62 -6.12 -8.02 16.87
N LYS A 63 -6.19 -7.28 15.77
CA LYS A 63 -7.43 -6.83 15.15
C LYS A 63 -7.84 -7.75 14.01
N PHE A 64 -8.13 -8.99 14.33
CA PHE A 64 -8.54 -10.02 13.36
C PHE A 64 -9.99 -9.80 12.93
N SER A 65 -10.23 -8.76 12.15
CA SER A 65 -11.57 -8.38 11.71
C SER A 65 -11.63 -8.25 10.20
N PRO A 66 -12.60 -8.87 9.50
CA PRO A 66 -12.78 -8.69 8.07
C PRO A 66 -13.04 -7.23 7.67
N PHE A 67 -13.34 -6.36 8.63
CA PHE A 67 -13.66 -4.95 8.41
C PHE A 67 -12.57 -3.99 8.87
N PHE A 68 -11.78 -4.36 9.89
CA PHE A 68 -10.90 -3.41 10.59
C PHE A 68 -9.45 -3.92 10.76
N ALA A 69 -9.07 -5.02 10.11
CA ALA A 69 -7.66 -5.41 10.03
C ALA A 69 -6.87 -4.30 9.30
N ALA A 70 -5.77 -3.87 9.90
CA ALA A 70 -4.94 -2.78 9.37
C ALA A 70 -3.49 -3.22 9.11
N SER A 71 -2.96 -4.19 9.88
CA SER A 71 -1.62 -4.74 9.63
C SER A 71 -1.66 -5.89 8.63
N ALA A 72 -0.55 -6.12 7.92
CA ALA A 72 -0.43 -7.24 6.98
C ALA A 72 -0.59 -8.59 7.69
N ALA A 73 -0.02 -8.75 8.89
CA ALA A 73 -0.13 -9.99 9.65
C ALA A 73 -1.57 -10.29 10.10
N ASP A 74 -2.33 -9.26 10.53
CA ASP A 74 -3.74 -9.43 10.86
C ASP A 74 -4.57 -9.76 9.60
N GLN A 75 -4.23 -9.15 8.45
CA GLN A 75 -4.88 -9.45 7.16
C GLN A 75 -4.62 -10.90 6.72
N ASP A 76 -3.41 -11.43 6.91
CA ASP A 76 -3.09 -12.83 6.61
C ASP A 76 -3.97 -13.83 7.41
N VAL A 77 -4.33 -13.48 8.64
CA VAL A 77 -5.31 -14.26 9.43
C VAL A 77 -6.70 -14.20 8.80
N ILE A 78 -7.10 -13.02 8.31
CA ILE A 78 -8.39 -12.83 7.64
C ILE A 78 -8.44 -13.61 6.33
N ASP A 79 -7.39 -13.56 5.52
CA ASP A 79 -7.30 -14.26 4.23
C ASP A 79 -7.41 -15.78 4.38
N LEU A 80 -6.92 -16.35 5.49
CA LEU A 80 -7.06 -17.77 5.78
C LEU A 80 -8.41 -18.16 6.40
N THR A 81 -9.12 -17.22 7.04
CA THR A 81 -10.35 -17.52 7.81
C THR A 81 -11.64 -17.05 7.16
N GLN A 82 -11.59 -16.13 6.19
CA GLN A 82 -12.77 -15.58 5.53
C GLN A 82 -12.92 -16.12 4.10
N LEU A 83 -14.14 -16.00 3.56
CA LEU A 83 -14.43 -16.17 2.12
C LEU A 83 -14.34 -14.79 1.46
N GLY A 84 -13.63 -14.69 0.34
CA GLY A 84 -13.70 -13.51 -0.53
C GLY A 84 -14.91 -13.60 -1.47
N LEU A 85 -15.54 -12.46 -1.80
CA LEU A 85 -16.67 -12.43 -2.75
C LEU A 85 -16.19 -12.74 -4.17
N LEU A 86 -15.13 -12.08 -4.65
CA LEU A 86 -14.42 -12.43 -5.89
C LEU A 86 -12.94 -12.73 -5.59
N GLY A 87 -12.32 -13.55 -6.41
CA GLY A 87 -10.90 -13.85 -6.38
C GLY A 87 -10.15 -13.25 -7.57
N ALA A 88 -8.83 -13.33 -7.53
CA ALA A 88 -7.95 -12.97 -8.64
C ALA A 88 -7.06 -14.16 -9.02
N ASP A 89 -6.51 -14.12 -10.23
CA ASP A 89 -5.55 -15.10 -10.72
C ASP A 89 -4.09 -14.74 -10.38
N ARG A 90 -3.12 -15.49 -10.93
CA ARG A 90 -1.67 -15.26 -10.75
C ARG A 90 -1.17 -13.93 -11.32
N LYS A 91 -1.94 -13.26 -12.17
CA LYS A 91 -1.63 -11.93 -12.70
C LYS A 91 -2.35 -10.81 -11.96
N GLY A 92 -3.19 -11.14 -10.97
CA GLY A 92 -4.05 -10.18 -10.28
C GLY A 92 -5.32 -9.80 -11.06
N GLU A 93 -5.63 -10.52 -12.16
CA GLU A 93 -6.85 -10.32 -12.93
C GLU A 93 -8.04 -11.00 -12.25
N MET A 94 -9.19 -10.33 -12.23
CA MET A 94 -10.38 -10.83 -11.53
C MET A 94 -10.94 -12.09 -12.18
N ILE A 95 -11.32 -13.06 -11.35
CA ILE A 95 -12.03 -14.27 -11.77
C ILE A 95 -13.53 -13.97 -11.77
N LEU A 96 -14.14 -14.01 -12.94
CA LEU A 96 -15.54 -13.65 -13.13
C LEU A 96 -16.49 -14.85 -13.22
N ASN A 97 -15.97 -16.06 -13.48
CA ASN A 97 -16.75 -17.30 -13.58
C ASN A 97 -16.23 -18.32 -12.56
N GLY A 98 -16.18 -17.92 -11.28
CA GLY A 98 -15.55 -18.70 -10.21
C GLY A 98 -16.32 -19.98 -9.85
N ILE A 99 -17.63 -20.05 -10.02
CA ILE A 99 -18.46 -21.21 -9.61
C ILE A 99 -18.10 -22.46 -10.41
N GLU A 100 -18.06 -22.34 -11.75
CA GLU A 100 -17.67 -23.43 -12.65
C GLU A 100 -16.14 -23.56 -12.78
N GLY A 101 -15.41 -22.54 -12.36
CA GLY A 101 -13.96 -22.43 -12.50
C GLY A 101 -13.55 -21.81 -13.83
N GLU A 102 -12.58 -20.92 -13.78
CA GLU A 102 -12.02 -20.23 -14.94
C GLU A 102 -10.58 -20.67 -15.18
N THR A 103 -10.30 -21.25 -16.36
CA THR A 103 -8.96 -21.74 -16.71
C THR A 103 -8.20 -20.67 -17.49
N ARG A 104 -6.99 -20.33 -17.00
CA ARG A 104 -6.07 -19.38 -17.62
C ARG A 104 -4.66 -19.93 -17.67
N GLU A 105 -3.94 -19.61 -18.73
CA GLU A 105 -2.55 -19.99 -18.89
C GLU A 105 -1.64 -19.01 -18.10
N TYR A 106 -0.68 -19.56 -17.36
CA TYR A 106 0.42 -18.83 -16.75
C TYR A 106 1.72 -19.64 -16.88
N ASN A 107 2.80 -19.03 -17.41
CA ASN A 107 4.09 -19.67 -17.66
C ASN A 107 4.01 -21.01 -18.42
N GLY A 108 3.09 -21.12 -19.41
CA GLY A 108 2.90 -22.33 -20.22
C GLY A 108 2.14 -23.45 -19.50
N THR A 109 1.54 -23.16 -18.36
CA THR A 109 0.71 -24.10 -17.57
C THR A 109 -0.71 -23.55 -17.46
N ASP A 110 -1.70 -24.42 -17.72
CA ASP A 110 -3.11 -24.09 -17.52
C ASP A 110 -3.49 -24.25 -16.04
N TYR A 111 -3.96 -23.17 -15.41
CA TYR A 111 -4.48 -23.15 -14.04
C TYR A 111 -5.98 -22.88 -14.05
N THR A 112 -6.75 -23.66 -13.26
CA THR A 112 -8.18 -23.41 -13.07
C THR A 112 -8.41 -22.78 -11.70
N TYR A 113 -9.07 -21.62 -11.70
CA TYR A 113 -9.36 -20.83 -10.51
C TYR A 113 -10.82 -20.96 -10.15
N TYR A 114 -11.11 -21.48 -8.96
CA TYR A 114 -12.45 -21.57 -8.41
C TYR A 114 -12.72 -20.41 -7.44
N GLY A 115 -13.98 -19.99 -7.36
CA GLY A 115 -14.40 -18.89 -6.48
C GLY A 115 -15.79 -19.10 -5.89
N THR A 116 -16.19 -18.20 -5.04
CA THR A 116 -17.48 -18.21 -4.35
C THR A 116 -18.61 -17.66 -5.22
N THR A 117 -18.30 -16.86 -6.24
CA THR A 117 -19.25 -15.99 -6.95
C THR A 117 -18.91 -15.91 -8.44
N ASP A 118 -19.95 -15.92 -9.29
CA ASP A 118 -19.86 -15.45 -10.67
C ASP A 118 -20.25 -13.96 -10.72
N CYS A 119 -19.62 -13.21 -11.62
CA CYS A 119 -19.91 -11.79 -11.85
C CYS A 119 -20.06 -11.52 -13.35
N VAL A 120 -21.17 -10.92 -13.75
CA VAL A 120 -21.37 -10.43 -15.13
C VAL A 120 -21.40 -8.91 -15.11
N VAL A 121 -20.48 -8.29 -15.83
CA VAL A 121 -20.38 -6.82 -15.93
C VAL A 121 -21.09 -6.37 -17.22
N THR A 122 -22.00 -5.42 -17.12
CA THR A 122 -22.76 -4.88 -18.23
C THR A 122 -22.71 -3.36 -18.22
N GLU A 123 -22.19 -2.78 -19.29
CA GLU A 123 -22.29 -1.34 -19.56
C GLU A 123 -23.66 -1.06 -20.18
N ASN A 124 -24.43 -0.20 -19.56
CA ASN A 124 -25.78 0.13 -19.98
C ASN A 124 -25.79 1.33 -20.95
N ASP A 125 -26.83 1.43 -21.80
CA ASP A 125 -26.98 2.52 -22.78
C ASP A 125 -27.06 3.92 -22.15
N ASP A 126 -27.39 4.03 -20.85
CA ASP A 126 -27.47 5.29 -20.09
C ASP A 126 -26.14 5.69 -19.40
N GLY A 127 -25.09 4.90 -19.62
CA GLY A 127 -23.76 5.13 -19.06
C GLY A 127 -23.56 4.52 -17.66
N THR A 128 -24.58 3.93 -17.05
CA THR A 128 -24.41 3.17 -15.79
C THR A 128 -23.76 1.82 -16.08
N VAL A 129 -23.15 1.21 -15.06
CA VAL A 129 -22.60 -0.14 -15.15
C VAL A 129 -23.21 -1.05 -14.10
N THR A 130 -23.64 -2.23 -14.54
CA THR A 130 -24.26 -3.24 -13.70
C THR A 130 -23.32 -4.41 -13.50
N TYR A 131 -23.16 -4.83 -12.25
CA TYR A 131 -22.44 -6.03 -11.82
C TYR A 131 -23.49 -7.02 -11.28
N ASP A 132 -23.83 -8.04 -12.08
CA ASP A 132 -24.73 -9.12 -11.67
C ASP A 132 -23.92 -10.20 -10.95
N LEU A 133 -24.12 -10.32 -9.65
CA LEU A 133 -23.41 -11.26 -8.77
C LEU A 133 -24.29 -12.47 -8.46
N LYS A 134 -23.75 -13.66 -8.67
CA LYS A 134 -24.38 -14.94 -8.34
C LYS A 134 -23.46 -15.73 -7.41
N LEU A 135 -23.90 -15.93 -6.18
CA LEU A 135 -23.20 -16.69 -5.16
C LEU A 135 -23.46 -18.20 -5.33
N ARG A 136 -22.52 -19.06 -4.96
CA ARG A 136 -22.72 -20.50 -4.79
C ARG A 136 -23.75 -20.76 -3.71
N ASP A 137 -24.55 -21.81 -3.88
CA ASP A 137 -25.61 -22.19 -2.92
C ASP A 137 -25.18 -23.29 -1.92
N ASP A 138 -23.92 -23.75 -2.00
CA ASP A 138 -23.34 -24.79 -1.17
C ASP A 138 -22.32 -24.28 -0.14
N LEU A 139 -22.12 -22.96 -0.06
CA LEU A 139 -21.17 -22.36 0.87
C LEU A 139 -21.66 -22.41 2.32
N LYS A 140 -20.72 -22.59 3.24
CA LYS A 140 -20.98 -22.54 4.69
C LYS A 140 -19.92 -21.74 5.41
N PHE A 141 -20.34 -21.12 6.50
CA PHE A 141 -19.43 -20.65 7.54
C PHE A 141 -18.93 -21.83 8.39
N SER A 142 -17.84 -21.62 9.11
CA SER A 142 -17.17 -22.65 9.91
C SER A 142 -18.01 -23.16 11.11
N ASP A 143 -19.07 -22.47 11.48
CA ASP A 143 -20.06 -22.91 12.47
C ASP A 143 -21.21 -23.74 11.85
N GLY A 144 -21.19 -23.91 10.52
CA GLY A 144 -22.14 -24.72 9.77
C GLY A 144 -23.35 -23.95 9.22
N GLU A 145 -23.52 -22.67 9.54
CA GLU A 145 -24.57 -21.84 8.96
C GLU A 145 -24.32 -21.58 7.46
N PRO A 146 -25.36 -21.58 6.61
CA PRO A 146 -25.20 -21.33 5.18
C PRO A 146 -24.80 -19.88 4.91
N VAL A 147 -23.97 -19.67 3.88
CA VAL A 147 -23.66 -18.33 3.34
C VAL A 147 -24.73 -17.96 2.33
N THR A 148 -25.29 -16.77 2.46
CA THR A 148 -26.32 -16.25 1.56
C THR A 148 -25.95 -14.85 1.05
N ILE A 149 -26.74 -14.33 0.11
CA ILE A 149 -26.55 -12.98 -0.41
C ILE A 149 -26.80 -11.91 0.68
N ASP A 150 -27.54 -12.26 1.74
CA ASP A 150 -27.77 -11.36 2.86
C ASP A 150 -26.49 -11.08 3.65
N ASP A 151 -25.56 -12.03 3.74
CA ASP A 151 -24.24 -11.86 4.33
C ASP A 151 -23.35 -10.94 3.47
N VAL A 152 -23.47 -11.06 2.14
CA VAL A 152 -22.77 -10.16 1.20
C VAL A 152 -23.30 -8.73 1.33
N ILE A 153 -24.62 -8.56 1.34
CA ILE A 153 -25.26 -7.25 1.50
C ILE A 153 -24.92 -6.63 2.85
N PHE A 154 -24.99 -7.41 3.95
CA PHE A 154 -24.54 -6.98 5.26
C PHE A 154 -23.09 -6.47 5.21
N SER A 155 -22.18 -7.25 4.64
CA SER A 155 -20.76 -6.88 4.54
C SER A 155 -20.56 -5.60 3.75
N MET A 156 -21.27 -5.44 2.61
CA MET A 156 -21.24 -4.19 1.85
C MET A 156 -21.71 -2.99 2.68
N TYR A 157 -22.83 -3.13 3.37
CA TYR A 157 -23.36 -2.02 4.18
C TYR A 157 -22.46 -1.63 5.35
N VAL A 158 -21.68 -2.56 5.91
CA VAL A 158 -20.64 -2.22 6.91
C VAL A 158 -19.55 -1.33 6.25
N PHE A 159 -19.05 -1.70 5.07
CA PHE A 159 -18.03 -0.91 4.36
C PHE A 159 -18.55 0.44 3.86
N LEU A 160 -19.85 0.54 3.58
CA LEU A 160 -20.50 1.75 3.07
C LEU A 160 -21.09 2.63 4.17
N ASP A 161 -21.09 2.19 5.43
CA ASP A 161 -21.64 2.98 6.54
C ASP A 161 -20.92 4.33 6.66
N PRO A 162 -21.65 5.43 6.92
CA PRO A 162 -21.03 6.75 7.09
C PRO A 162 -19.96 6.84 8.15
N THR A 163 -20.00 5.95 9.17
CA THR A 163 -19.06 5.90 10.30
C THR A 163 -17.93 4.87 10.11
N TYR A 164 -17.87 4.20 8.94
CA TYR A 164 -16.80 3.26 8.65
C TYR A 164 -15.46 4.01 8.47
N ASP A 165 -14.45 3.58 9.22
CA ASP A 165 -13.10 4.16 9.27
C ASP A 165 -11.99 3.11 9.07
N GLY A 166 -12.34 1.93 8.55
CA GLY A 166 -11.36 0.90 8.18
C GLY A 166 -10.64 1.20 6.85
N SER A 167 -9.72 0.32 6.47
CA SER A 167 -8.83 0.49 5.32
C SER A 167 -9.50 0.29 3.94
N VAL A 168 -10.66 -0.38 3.88
CA VAL A 168 -11.36 -0.64 2.61
C VAL A 168 -12.05 0.62 2.09
N THR A 169 -11.81 0.96 0.82
CA THR A 169 -12.25 2.21 0.20
C THR A 169 -13.51 2.08 -0.67
N MET A 170 -14.31 1.04 -0.48
CA MET A 170 -15.55 0.81 -1.23
C MET A 170 -16.51 2.02 -1.15
N TYR A 171 -16.50 2.74 -0.04
CA TYR A 171 -17.30 3.95 0.15
C TYR A 171 -16.95 5.11 -0.78
N SER A 172 -15.83 5.06 -1.48
CA SER A 172 -15.40 6.08 -2.48
C SER A 172 -15.79 5.73 -3.91
N THR A 173 -16.44 4.59 -4.14
CA THR A 173 -16.86 4.13 -5.47
C THR A 173 -18.15 4.82 -5.93
N PRO A 174 -18.38 4.90 -7.27
CA PRO A 174 -19.54 5.60 -7.82
C PRO A 174 -20.83 4.74 -7.80
N ILE A 175 -21.12 4.04 -6.70
CA ILE A 175 -22.35 3.25 -6.57
C ILE A 175 -23.56 4.19 -6.55
N VAL A 176 -24.60 3.85 -7.32
CA VAL A 176 -25.84 4.63 -7.40
C VAL A 176 -26.47 4.79 -6.03
N GLY A 177 -26.67 6.05 -5.59
CA GLY A 177 -27.28 6.40 -4.30
C GLY A 177 -26.36 6.32 -3.09
N LEU A 178 -25.07 6.00 -3.28
CA LEU A 178 -24.12 5.91 -2.18
C LEU A 178 -23.79 7.28 -1.58
N GLU A 179 -23.59 8.27 -2.42
CA GLU A 179 -23.30 9.64 -1.97
C GLU A 179 -24.44 10.19 -1.11
N GLU A 180 -25.69 10.01 -1.53
CA GLU A 180 -26.87 10.42 -0.79
C GLU A 180 -27.02 9.64 0.52
N TYR A 181 -26.76 8.33 0.49
CA TYR A 181 -26.80 7.47 1.69
C TYR A 181 -25.79 7.96 2.73
N ARG A 182 -24.54 8.20 2.35
CA ARG A 182 -23.50 8.66 3.27
C ARG A 182 -23.72 10.10 3.74
N ASN A 183 -24.05 11.02 2.83
CA ASN A 183 -24.26 12.43 3.15
C ASN A 183 -25.52 12.70 3.98
N SER A 184 -26.40 11.71 4.16
CA SER A 184 -27.55 11.82 5.06
C SER A 184 -27.19 11.68 6.55
N MET A 185 -25.91 11.42 6.85
CA MET A 185 -25.36 11.36 8.22
C MET A 185 -24.03 12.10 8.31
N SER A 186 -23.68 12.48 9.54
CA SER A 186 -22.36 12.99 9.90
C SER A 186 -21.95 12.43 11.25
N THR A 187 -20.66 12.40 11.55
CA THR A 187 -20.19 11.96 12.88
C THR A 187 -20.48 13.03 13.93
N LEU A 188 -20.72 12.57 15.15
CA LEU A 188 -21.01 13.45 16.28
C LEU A 188 -19.83 14.41 16.57
N SER A 189 -18.58 13.91 16.48
CA SER A 189 -17.38 14.71 16.65
C SER A 189 -17.30 15.87 15.64
N LYS A 190 -17.55 15.59 14.35
CA LYS A 190 -17.54 16.60 13.28
C LYS A 190 -18.62 17.65 13.50
N LEU A 191 -19.85 17.23 13.82
CA LEU A 191 -20.95 18.16 14.06
C LEU A 191 -20.70 19.10 15.23
N ILE A 192 -20.12 18.61 16.33
CA ILE A 192 -19.80 19.45 17.49
C ILE A 192 -18.64 20.39 17.15
N ALA A 193 -17.63 19.92 16.45
CA ALA A 193 -16.49 20.73 16.06
C ALA A 193 -16.89 21.87 15.10
N GLU A 194 -17.67 21.56 14.07
CA GLU A 194 -18.17 22.57 13.11
C GLU A 194 -19.11 23.60 13.75
N ALA A 195 -19.89 23.20 14.76
CA ALA A 195 -20.73 24.10 15.52
C ALA A 195 -19.93 25.10 16.36
N GLY A 196 -18.74 24.72 16.80
CA GLY A 196 -17.84 25.56 17.59
C GLY A 196 -18.09 25.49 19.11
N GLU A 197 -17.09 25.94 19.89
CA GLU A 197 -17.09 25.84 21.34
C GLU A 197 -18.21 26.64 22.02
N ASP A 198 -18.51 27.84 21.49
CA ASP A 198 -19.52 28.76 22.02
C ASP A 198 -20.94 28.48 21.50
N ASN A 199 -21.14 27.35 20.77
CA ASN A 199 -22.44 27.02 20.20
C ASN A 199 -23.50 26.77 21.26
N THR A 200 -24.74 27.24 21.00
CA THR A 200 -25.90 27.06 21.86
C THR A 200 -27.06 26.32 21.18
N ASP A 201 -26.88 25.93 19.92
CA ASP A 201 -27.84 25.10 19.18
C ASP A 201 -27.53 23.61 19.38
N ASN A 202 -28.43 22.90 20.02
CA ASN A 202 -28.28 21.48 20.33
C ASN A 202 -29.24 20.62 19.46
N THR A 203 -29.39 20.97 18.18
CA THR A 203 -30.25 20.23 17.24
C THR A 203 -29.76 18.80 17.02
N TYR A 204 -28.45 18.60 16.90
CA TYR A 204 -27.84 17.30 16.56
C TYR A 204 -27.12 16.64 17.74
N PHE A 205 -26.89 17.33 18.84
CA PHE A 205 -26.18 16.84 20.01
C PHE A 205 -26.66 17.57 21.28
N THR A 206 -26.38 17.01 22.44
CA THR A 206 -26.73 17.62 23.72
C THR A 206 -25.67 18.62 24.18
N ALA A 207 -26.07 19.54 25.08
CA ALA A 207 -25.15 20.46 25.72
C ALA A 207 -24.02 19.73 26.51
N ASP A 208 -24.34 18.56 27.09
CA ASP A 208 -23.34 17.75 27.81
C ASP A 208 -22.34 17.10 26.85
N GLN A 209 -22.78 16.61 25.67
CA GLN A 209 -21.88 16.09 24.63
C GLN A 209 -20.96 17.18 24.09
N GLN A 210 -21.50 18.38 23.80
CA GLN A 210 -20.69 19.51 23.37
C GLN A 210 -19.64 19.86 24.42
N LYS A 211 -20.05 19.95 25.68
CA LYS A 211 -19.13 20.27 26.79
C LYS A 211 -18.04 19.20 26.91
N ALA A 212 -18.40 17.91 26.90
CA ALA A 212 -17.45 16.82 27.01
C ALA A 212 -16.42 16.83 25.87
N PHE A 213 -16.87 17.08 24.63
CA PHE A 213 -16.00 17.18 23.47
C PHE A 213 -15.00 18.33 23.61
N TRP A 214 -15.46 19.55 23.95
CA TRP A 214 -14.58 20.71 24.08
C TRP A 214 -13.68 20.64 25.30
N ASP A 215 -14.11 20.02 26.40
CA ASP A 215 -13.23 19.72 27.53
C ASP A 215 -12.11 18.78 27.10
N ALA A 216 -12.40 17.73 26.32
CA ALA A 216 -11.39 16.79 25.81
C ALA A 216 -10.44 17.44 24.80
N VAL A 217 -10.94 18.30 23.90
CA VAL A 217 -10.09 19.10 23.00
C VAL A 217 -9.15 20.01 23.75
N ASN A 218 -9.67 20.71 24.77
CA ASN A 218 -8.90 21.68 25.55
C ASN A 218 -7.87 21.03 26.51
N ASP A 219 -8.00 19.75 26.86
CA ASP A 219 -7.07 18.99 27.70
C ASP A 219 -6.24 18.00 26.83
N GLY A 220 -6.83 16.88 26.45
CA GLY A 220 -6.17 15.80 25.72
C GLY A 220 -5.69 16.22 24.33
N GLY A 221 -6.54 16.91 23.57
CA GLY A 221 -6.19 17.39 22.23
C GLY A 221 -5.05 18.41 22.23
N VAL A 222 -5.08 19.37 23.15
CA VAL A 222 -3.97 20.34 23.32
C VAL A 222 -2.67 19.62 23.70
N LYS A 223 -2.75 18.61 24.57
CA LYS A 223 -1.58 17.82 24.96
C LYS A 223 -1.01 17.02 23.77
N PHE A 224 -1.86 16.39 22.97
CA PHE A 224 -1.47 15.68 21.76
C PHE A 224 -0.68 16.58 20.79
N ALA A 225 -1.23 17.74 20.45
CA ALA A 225 -0.55 18.70 19.60
C ALA A 225 0.73 19.27 20.25
N GLN A 226 0.76 19.46 21.58
CA GLN A 226 1.94 19.92 22.27
C GLN A 226 3.08 18.89 22.22
N GLU A 227 2.79 17.59 22.29
CA GLU A 227 3.79 16.53 22.13
C GLU A 227 4.45 16.57 20.75
N ILE A 228 3.68 16.90 19.68
CA ILE A 228 4.24 17.14 18.34
C ILE A 228 5.15 18.37 18.33
N VAL A 229 4.71 19.48 18.94
CA VAL A 229 5.52 20.72 19.05
C VAL A 229 6.82 20.48 19.81
N ASP A 230 6.77 19.72 20.90
CA ASP A 230 7.94 19.39 21.70
C ASP A 230 8.92 18.51 20.89
N TYR A 231 8.42 17.51 20.20
CA TYR A 231 9.22 16.67 19.30
C TYR A 231 9.89 17.48 18.18
N MET A 232 9.15 18.38 17.53
CA MET A 232 9.69 19.22 16.46
C MET A 232 10.68 20.28 16.98
N THR A 233 10.51 20.73 18.21
CA THR A 233 11.47 21.64 18.86
C THR A 233 12.79 20.91 19.16
N GLU A 234 12.73 19.68 19.63
CA GLU A 234 13.91 18.88 19.99
C GLU A 234 14.63 18.33 18.75
N ASN A 235 13.91 17.89 17.73
CA ASN A 235 14.44 17.15 16.59
C ASN A 235 14.38 17.92 15.26
N GLY A 236 13.36 18.77 15.05
CA GLY A 236 13.11 19.51 13.81
C GLY A 236 13.58 20.98 13.84
N GLY A 237 14.11 21.46 14.97
CA GLY A 237 14.61 22.83 15.10
C GLY A 237 13.50 23.91 15.11
N ALA A 238 12.24 23.55 15.39
CA ALA A 238 11.14 24.47 15.50
C ALA A 238 11.34 25.44 16.70
N THR A 239 10.89 26.68 16.57
CA THR A 239 11.05 27.72 17.59
C THR A 239 9.74 28.17 18.23
N ASP A 240 8.62 27.77 17.63
CA ASP A 240 7.25 28.05 18.08
C ASP A 240 6.27 27.04 17.46
N VAL A 241 4.98 27.14 17.84
CA VAL A 241 3.94 26.24 17.37
C VAL A 241 3.75 26.31 15.85
N ALA A 242 3.79 27.52 15.25
CA ALA A 242 3.59 27.67 13.82
C ALA A 242 4.71 27.00 13.00
N SER A 243 5.98 27.17 13.42
CA SER A 243 7.12 26.51 12.78
C SER A 243 7.15 25.00 13.03
N ALA A 244 6.68 24.53 14.18
CA ALA A 244 6.52 23.11 14.45
C ALA A 244 5.44 22.49 13.57
N ALA A 245 4.27 23.12 13.48
CA ALA A 245 3.18 22.71 12.62
C ALA A 245 3.59 22.69 11.13
N ALA A 246 4.31 23.72 10.66
CA ALA A 246 4.81 23.77 9.28
C ALA A 246 5.80 22.64 8.98
N GLY A 247 6.70 22.30 9.94
CA GLY A 247 7.59 21.16 9.84
C GLY A 247 6.86 19.80 9.88
N TRP A 248 5.64 19.78 10.42
CA TRP A 248 4.76 18.60 10.49
C TRP A 248 3.76 18.53 9.31
N GLY A 249 3.77 19.51 8.40
CA GLY A 249 2.89 19.54 7.23
C GLY A 249 1.61 20.37 7.38
N PHE A 250 1.48 21.17 8.44
CA PHE A 250 0.31 22.03 8.69
C PHE A 250 0.68 23.52 8.60
N ASP A 251 -0.10 24.31 7.87
CA ASP A 251 0.11 25.75 7.73
C ASP A 251 -0.72 26.53 8.77
N LEU A 252 -0.05 27.09 9.75
CA LEU A 252 -0.67 27.90 10.79
C LEU A 252 -0.13 29.33 10.81
N ALA A 253 -0.97 30.27 11.24
CA ALA A 253 -0.58 31.67 11.38
C ALA A 253 0.45 31.86 12.52
N ASP A 254 1.28 32.92 12.41
CA ASP A 254 2.20 33.34 13.45
C ASP A 254 1.45 33.56 14.79
N GLY A 255 1.99 32.97 15.87
CA GLY A 255 1.39 33.05 17.20
C GLY A 255 0.28 32.03 17.47
N ALA A 256 0.09 31.05 16.59
CA ALA A 256 -0.81 29.93 16.84
C ALA A 256 -0.46 29.19 18.12
N THR A 257 -1.46 28.59 18.76
CA THR A 257 -1.34 27.77 19.96
C THR A 257 -1.40 26.29 19.65
N ALA A 258 -1.03 25.42 20.59
CA ALA A 258 -1.20 23.96 20.44
C ALA A 258 -2.69 23.60 20.22
N LYS A 259 -3.65 24.37 20.75
CA LYS A 259 -5.07 24.19 20.45
C LYS A 259 -5.35 24.44 18.97
N ASP A 260 -4.84 25.54 18.39
CA ASP A 260 -5.03 25.84 16.97
C ASP A 260 -4.44 24.74 16.09
N PHE A 261 -3.32 24.16 16.51
CA PHE A 261 -2.71 23.02 15.83
C PHE A 261 -3.60 21.77 15.90
N PHE A 262 -4.12 21.42 17.06
CA PHE A 262 -5.05 20.29 17.20
C PHE A 262 -6.32 20.51 16.38
N LEU A 263 -6.87 21.73 16.33
CA LEU A 263 -8.01 22.05 15.51
C LEU A 263 -7.72 21.90 14.02
N ALA A 264 -6.51 22.23 13.58
CA ALA A 264 -6.09 22.03 12.19
C ALA A 264 -5.97 20.53 11.85
N ILE A 265 -5.39 19.72 12.75
CA ILE A 265 -5.36 18.26 12.62
C ILE A 265 -6.80 17.73 12.53
N GLY A 266 -7.68 18.11 13.46
CA GLY A 266 -9.08 17.69 13.45
C GLY A 266 -9.80 18.05 12.14
N ALA A 267 -9.58 19.23 11.61
CA ALA A 267 -10.16 19.68 10.36
C ALA A 267 -9.64 18.89 9.14
N GLN A 268 -8.35 18.53 9.14
CA GLN A 268 -7.74 17.72 8.07
C GLN A 268 -8.31 16.31 8.01
N TYR A 269 -8.59 15.69 9.16
CA TYR A 269 -9.09 14.33 9.28
C TYR A 269 -10.61 14.25 9.50
N ASP A 270 -11.37 15.31 9.21
CA ASP A 270 -12.82 15.36 9.41
C ASP A 270 -13.27 14.94 10.82
N TRP A 271 -12.41 15.19 11.83
CA TRP A 271 -12.60 14.82 13.22
C TRP A 271 -12.75 13.31 13.47
N ASN A 272 -12.15 12.51 12.60
CA ASN A 272 -11.99 11.09 12.82
C ASN A 272 -10.78 10.86 13.75
N PHE A 273 -11.00 10.60 15.03
CA PHE A 273 -9.92 10.46 16.02
C PHE A 273 -9.00 9.29 15.72
N SER A 274 -9.50 8.21 15.14
CA SER A 274 -8.67 7.07 14.73
C SER A 274 -7.70 7.46 13.59
N ALA A 275 -8.19 8.21 12.61
CA ALA A 275 -7.32 8.71 11.53
C ALA A 275 -6.31 9.77 12.04
N MET A 276 -6.70 10.58 13.03
CA MET A 276 -5.79 11.57 13.65
C MET A 276 -4.63 10.92 14.42
N GLU A 277 -4.72 9.63 14.79
CA GLU A 277 -3.60 8.89 15.40
C GLU A 277 -2.35 8.82 14.49
N ALA A 278 -2.52 8.99 13.18
CA ALA A 278 -1.40 9.08 12.24
C ALA A 278 -0.41 10.20 12.58
N GLU A 279 -0.87 11.25 13.29
CA GLU A 279 -0.05 12.40 13.69
C GLU A 279 0.62 12.20 15.07
N THR A 280 0.57 11.02 15.64
CA THR A 280 1.12 10.74 16.99
C THR A 280 2.63 10.94 17.03
N ALA A 281 3.12 11.84 17.90
CA ALA A 281 4.54 12.03 18.19
C ALA A 281 4.95 11.51 19.59
N GLY A 282 4.00 11.14 20.41
CA GLY A 282 4.22 10.69 21.79
C GLY A 282 3.12 9.73 22.26
N SER A 283 2.15 10.24 23.00
CA SER A 283 1.00 9.44 23.49
C SER A 283 -0.02 9.26 22.37
N ALA A 284 -0.67 8.09 22.30
CA ALA A 284 -1.81 7.89 21.43
C ALA A 284 -2.96 8.84 21.82
N LEU A 285 -3.74 9.31 20.84
CA LEU A 285 -4.85 10.21 21.09
C LEU A 285 -5.94 9.53 21.92
N SER A 286 -6.14 8.22 21.72
CA SER A 286 -7.02 7.35 22.49
C SER A 286 -6.67 7.26 23.99
N ASP A 287 -5.39 7.48 24.34
CA ASP A 287 -4.95 7.56 25.74
C ASP A 287 -5.19 8.94 26.38
N LEU A 288 -5.36 9.96 25.57
CA LEU A 288 -5.48 11.36 25.99
C LEU A 288 -6.91 11.86 26.01
N ILE A 289 -7.79 11.31 25.18
CA ILE A 289 -9.20 11.66 25.10
C ILE A 289 -10.05 10.59 25.79
N PRO A 290 -11.04 10.97 26.65
CA PRO A 290 -11.93 9.99 27.25
C PRO A 290 -12.63 9.10 26.20
N GLU A 291 -12.70 7.79 26.45
CA GLU A 291 -13.25 6.81 25.52
C GLU A 291 -14.66 7.19 24.99
N GLU A 292 -15.53 7.73 25.86
CA GLU A 292 -16.86 8.21 25.45
C GLU A 292 -16.78 9.29 24.36
N VAL A 293 -15.82 10.24 24.48
CA VAL A 293 -15.63 11.31 23.50
C VAL A 293 -14.92 10.80 22.27
N TYR A 294 -13.95 9.89 22.44
CA TYR A 294 -13.28 9.24 21.32
C TYR A 294 -14.28 8.54 20.39
N ASN A 295 -15.27 7.87 20.95
CA ASN A 295 -16.34 7.20 20.21
C ASN A 295 -17.28 8.17 19.48
N TYR A 296 -17.23 9.50 19.72
CA TYR A 296 -18.01 10.46 18.93
C TYR A 296 -17.59 10.49 17.47
N SER A 297 -16.35 10.14 17.14
CA SER A 297 -15.86 10.03 15.77
C SER A 297 -16.43 8.84 14.98
N THR A 298 -17.02 7.88 15.69
CA THR A 298 -17.68 6.68 15.13
C THR A 298 -19.19 6.62 15.45
N THR A 299 -19.74 7.70 15.99
CA THR A 299 -21.17 7.84 16.27
C THR A 299 -21.84 8.67 15.18
N GLY A 300 -22.69 8.04 14.37
CA GLY A 300 -23.43 8.70 13.29
C GLY A 300 -24.67 9.44 13.81
N VAL A 301 -24.90 10.62 13.25
CA VAL A 301 -26.07 11.46 13.50
C VAL A 301 -26.73 11.80 12.18
N THR A 302 -28.03 11.55 12.03
CA THR A 302 -28.78 11.90 10.83
C THR A 302 -28.83 13.41 10.63
N VAL A 303 -28.46 13.86 9.43
CA VAL A 303 -28.49 15.27 9.01
C VAL A 303 -29.38 15.40 7.76
N GLY A 304 -30.32 16.32 7.79
CA GLY A 304 -31.25 16.51 6.66
C GLY A 304 -32.27 15.36 6.51
N ASN A 305 -32.48 14.89 5.27
CA ASN A 305 -33.39 13.78 5.00
C ASN A 305 -32.63 12.45 5.17
N ASP A 306 -33.21 11.52 5.90
CA ASP A 306 -32.68 10.18 5.99
C ASP A 306 -32.79 9.45 4.64
N VAL A 307 -31.67 8.86 4.19
CA VAL A 307 -31.58 7.98 3.01
C VAL A 307 -31.29 6.59 3.55
N PRO A 308 -32.28 5.69 3.59
CA PRO A 308 -32.15 4.44 4.35
C PRO A 308 -31.35 3.36 3.64
N ASN A 309 -31.11 3.44 2.33
CA ASN A 309 -30.42 2.44 1.55
C ASN A 309 -29.59 3.04 0.41
N VAL A 310 -28.71 2.23 -0.13
CA VAL A 310 -27.93 2.49 -1.36
C VAL A 310 -28.70 1.94 -2.55
N ALA A 311 -29.24 2.80 -3.40
CA ALA A 311 -30.17 2.41 -4.47
C ALA A 311 -29.54 1.44 -5.50
N GLY A 312 -28.23 1.49 -5.68
CA GLY A 312 -27.48 0.61 -6.58
C GLY A 312 -27.30 -0.82 -6.07
N ILE A 313 -27.66 -1.13 -4.81
CA ILE A 313 -27.54 -2.48 -4.22
C ILE A 313 -28.91 -3.13 -4.20
N VAL A 314 -29.14 -4.13 -5.07
CA VAL A 314 -30.44 -4.77 -5.25
C VAL A 314 -30.35 -6.27 -5.07
N LYS A 315 -30.97 -6.82 -4.02
CA LYS A 315 -31.16 -8.26 -3.84
C LYS A 315 -32.11 -8.80 -4.90
N THR A 316 -31.70 -9.83 -5.64
CA THR A 316 -32.53 -10.46 -6.68
C THR A 316 -32.99 -11.85 -6.30
N SER A 317 -32.24 -12.55 -5.44
CA SER A 317 -32.64 -13.84 -4.80
C SER A 317 -31.80 -14.08 -3.56
N ASP A 318 -31.98 -15.24 -2.90
CA ASP A 318 -31.16 -15.62 -1.72
C ASP A 318 -29.66 -15.84 -2.08
N TYR A 319 -29.34 -16.00 -3.36
CA TYR A 319 -27.98 -16.23 -3.85
C TYR A 319 -27.61 -15.31 -5.00
N SER A 320 -28.31 -14.20 -5.19
CA SER A 320 -27.95 -13.24 -6.23
C SER A 320 -28.34 -11.82 -5.89
N MET A 321 -27.54 -10.88 -6.38
CA MET A 321 -27.78 -9.44 -6.29
C MET A 321 -27.21 -8.73 -7.51
N THR A 322 -27.67 -7.50 -7.70
CA THR A 322 -27.11 -6.58 -8.68
C THR A 322 -26.52 -5.37 -7.97
N LEU A 323 -25.32 -4.99 -8.36
CA LEU A 323 -24.69 -3.72 -7.98
C LEU A 323 -24.65 -2.81 -9.20
N THR A 324 -25.06 -1.55 -9.06
CA THR A 324 -25.05 -0.57 -10.17
C THR A 324 -24.22 0.65 -9.80
N THR A 325 -23.30 1.04 -10.69
CA THR A 325 -22.54 2.29 -10.59
C THR A 325 -23.08 3.35 -11.55
N THR A 326 -22.86 4.63 -11.23
CA THR A 326 -23.31 5.77 -12.06
C THR A 326 -22.50 5.93 -13.34
N GLU A 327 -21.32 5.34 -13.38
CA GLU A 327 -20.38 5.38 -14.50
C GLU A 327 -19.46 4.17 -14.45
N LEU A 328 -18.73 3.90 -15.51
CA LEU A 328 -17.68 2.90 -15.53
C LEU A 328 -16.54 3.32 -14.57
N SER A 329 -16.20 2.43 -13.68
CA SER A 329 -15.03 2.55 -12.80
C SER A 329 -14.25 1.24 -12.85
N THR A 330 -13.08 1.26 -13.45
CA THR A 330 -12.23 0.05 -13.57
C THR A 330 -11.75 -0.46 -12.23
N THR A 331 -11.72 0.40 -11.21
CA THR A 331 -11.35 0.01 -9.85
C THR A 331 -12.50 -0.65 -9.08
N MET A 332 -13.75 -0.50 -9.52
CA MET A 332 -14.92 -1.05 -8.82
C MET A 332 -14.86 -2.57 -8.68
N ILE A 333 -14.45 -3.27 -9.74
CA ILE A 333 -14.40 -4.73 -9.74
C ILE A 333 -13.44 -5.28 -8.66
N TYR A 334 -12.36 -4.57 -8.37
CA TYR A 334 -11.38 -4.95 -7.34
C TYR A 334 -11.91 -4.73 -5.93
N GLN A 335 -12.87 -3.79 -5.72
CA GLN A 335 -13.55 -3.63 -4.43
C GLN A 335 -14.46 -4.84 -4.10
N LEU A 336 -14.82 -5.63 -5.11
CA LEU A 336 -15.60 -6.86 -4.92
C LEU A 336 -14.76 -8.06 -4.45
N GLN A 337 -13.44 -7.90 -4.22
CA GLN A 337 -12.63 -8.89 -3.50
C GLN A 337 -12.92 -8.90 -1.98
N MET A 338 -13.83 -8.07 -1.52
CA MET A 338 -14.21 -7.95 -0.12
C MET A 338 -14.54 -9.29 0.54
N PRO A 339 -14.29 -9.45 1.85
CA PRO A 339 -14.70 -10.62 2.60
C PRO A 339 -16.23 -10.71 2.75
N ILE A 340 -16.75 -11.94 2.74
CA ILE A 340 -18.15 -12.24 3.07
C ILE A 340 -18.20 -12.59 4.57
N ALA A 341 -18.64 -11.64 5.38
CA ALA A 341 -18.70 -11.80 6.82
C ALA A 341 -20.10 -12.27 7.28
N PRO A 342 -20.19 -13.24 8.20
CA PRO A 342 -21.47 -13.75 8.66
C PRO A 342 -22.29 -12.69 9.43
N LEU A 343 -23.45 -12.37 8.89
CA LEU A 343 -24.42 -11.45 9.49
C LEU A 343 -24.80 -11.86 10.94
N HIS A 344 -25.02 -13.15 11.16
CA HIS A 344 -25.45 -13.68 12.48
C HIS A 344 -24.37 -13.55 13.56
N TYR A 345 -23.10 -13.35 13.18
CA TYR A 345 -21.99 -13.18 14.12
C TYR A 345 -21.56 -11.73 14.30
N TYR A 346 -21.33 -11.00 13.19
CA TYR A 346 -20.85 -9.61 13.24
C TYR A 346 -21.99 -8.59 13.41
N GLY A 347 -23.15 -8.88 12.85
CA GLY A 347 -24.36 -8.08 12.99
C GLY A 347 -25.33 -8.65 14.01
N ASP A 348 -26.60 -8.25 13.89
CA ASP A 348 -27.75 -8.80 14.59
C ASP A 348 -28.79 -9.24 13.56
N ALA A 349 -28.98 -10.55 13.40
CA ALA A 349 -29.92 -11.11 12.43
C ALA A 349 -31.38 -10.66 12.72
N SER A 350 -31.72 -10.27 13.95
CA SER A 350 -33.03 -9.72 14.27
C SER A 350 -33.24 -8.29 13.79
N LEU A 351 -32.17 -7.59 13.43
CA LEU A 351 -32.16 -6.27 12.81
C LEU A 351 -31.99 -6.32 11.30
N TYR A 352 -32.00 -7.52 10.69
CA TYR A 352 -31.89 -7.64 9.25
C TYR A 352 -33.30 -7.83 8.63
N ASP A 353 -33.66 -6.88 7.78
CA ASP A 353 -34.89 -6.91 6.97
C ASP A 353 -34.65 -6.08 5.70
N TYR A 354 -34.22 -6.75 4.63
CA TYR A 354 -33.86 -6.11 3.38
C TYR A 354 -35.01 -5.23 2.82
N ASP A 355 -36.26 -5.73 2.86
CA ASP A 355 -37.43 -5.02 2.32
C ASP A 355 -37.75 -3.73 3.07
N ASN A 356 -37.34 -3.65 4.35
CA ASN A 356 -37.50 -2.48 5.19
C ASN A 356 -36.21 -1.67 5.39
N ASN A 357 -35.19 -1.92 4.55
CA ASN A 357 -33.89 -1.22 4.58
C ASN A 357 -33.16 -1.29 5.94
N SER A 358 -33.17 -2.47 6.54
CA SER A 358 -32.45 -2.77 7.78
C SER A 358 -31.42 -3.86 7.49
N PHE A 359 -30.13 -3.59 7.75
CA PHE A 359 -29.02 -4.41 7.25
C PHE A 359 -28.18 -5.06 8.36
N GLY A 360 -28.83 -5.38 9.51
CA GLY A 360 -28.22 -6.14 10.60
C GLY A 360 -27.48 -5.28 11.64
N PHE A 361 -27.53 -3.97 11.50
CA PHE A 361 -27.03 -2.99 12.48
C PHE A 361 -27.72 -1.64 12.27
N PRO A 362 -27.76 -0.76 13.28
CA PRO A 362 -28.27 0.60 13.10
C PRO A 362 -27.32 1.41 12.21
N LYS A 363 -27.81 2.05 11.16
CA LYS A 363 -27.03 2.96 10.32
C LYS A 363 -26.32 4.01 11.17
N GLY A 364 -25.02 4.18 10.99
CA GLY A 364 -24.18 5.10 11.75
C GLY A 364 -23.74 4.58 13.13
N ASP A 365 -23.92 3.29 13.40
CA ASP A 365 -23.45 2.64 14.62
C ASP A 365 -22.89 1.24 14.31
N LEU A 366 -21.58 1.14 14.13
CA LEU A 366 -20.85 -0.11 13.91
C LEU A 366 -20.31 -0.72 15.22
N SER A 367 -20.77 -0.33 16.39
CA SER A 367 -20.25 -0.79 17.68
C SER A 367 -20.34 -2.31 17.86
N SER A 368 -21.43 -2.95 17.39
CA SER A 368 -21.59 -4.40 17.39
C SER A 368 -20.54 -5.11 16.56
N VAL A 369 -20.25 -4.60 15.35
CA VAL A 369 -19.22 -5.11 14.44
C VAL A 369 -17.84 -4.92 15.03
N ARG A 370 -17.53 -3.74 15.57
CA ARG A 370 -16.25 -3.41 16.21
C ARG A 370 -15.95 -4.29 17.41
N SER A 371 -16.98 -4.73 18.14
CA SER A 371 -16.82 -5.62 19.31
C SER A 371 -16.29 -7.01 18.96
N LYS A 372 -16.21 -7.38 17.67
CA LYS A 372 -15.81 -8.70 17.16
C LYS A 372 -14.42 -8.72 16.50
N THR A 373 -13.54 -7.83 16.91
CA THR A 373 -12.21 -7.71 16.29
C THR A 373 -11.19 -8.76 16.73
N GLY A 374 -11.36 -9.42 17.87
CA GLY A 374 -10.34 -10.34 18.41
C GLY A 374 -10.53 -11.83 18.09
N ALA A 375 -11.66 -12.23 17.50
CA ALA A 375 -11.96 -13.63 17.21
C ALA A 375 -12.82 -13.74 15.94
N PRO A 376 -12.20 -13.83 14.76
CA PRO A 376 -12.90 -13.88 13.48
C PRO A 376 -13.69 -15.19 13.34
N LEU A 377 -14.90 -15.09 12.76
CA LEU A 377 -15.68 -16.21 12.26
C LEU A 377 -15.90 -16.00 10.76
N GLY A 378 -15.65 -17.03 9.97
CA GLY A 378 -15.80 -16.99 8.51
C GLY A 378 -15.93 -18.38 7.92
N GLY A 379 -15.81 -18.51 6.61
CA GLY A 379 -15.88 -19.78 5.88
C GLY A 379 -14.59 -20.13 5.12
N GLY A 380 -13.45 -19.53 5.49
CA GLY A 380 -12.15 -19.73 4.83
C GLY A 380 -11.57 -21.13 5.03
N MET A 381 -10.34 -21.33 4.53
CA MET A 381 -9.64 -22.63 4.62
C MET A 381 -9.45 -23.10 6.07
N PHE A 382 -9.27 -22.16 7.00
CA PHE A 382 -9.05 -22.45 8.41
C PHE A 382 -10.03 -21.69 9.29
N THR A 383 -10.23 -22.21 10.49
CA THR A 383 -11.05 -21.59 11.55
C THR A 383 -10.13 -21.02 12.62
N PHE A 384 -10.43 -19.83 13.09
CA PHE A 384 -9.70 -19.20 14.19
C PHE A 384 -10.02 -19.93 15.51
N ASN A 385 -8.97 -20.35 16.20
CA ASN A 385 -9.09 -20.98 17.51
C ASN A 385 -8.81 -19.97 18.63
N LYS A 386 -7.61 -19.37 18.61
CA LYS A 386 -7.19 -18.37 19.60
C LYS A 386 -5.96 -17.59 19.15
N TYR A 387 -5.73 -16.46 19.80
CA TYR A 387 -4.43 -15.75 19.80
C TYR A 387 -3.89 -15.72 21.21
N SER A 388 -2.64 -16.15 21.39
CA SER A 388 -1.96 -16.16 22.70
C SER A 388 -0.45 -16.18 22.51
N ASP A 389 0.24 -15.34 23.28
CA ASP A 389 1.69 -15.31 23.36
C ASP A 389 2.39 -15.12 22.00
N GLY A 390 1.86 -14.23 21.15
CA GLY A 390 2.39 -13.95 19.82
C GLY A 390 2.14 -15.07 18.81
N VAL A 391 1.15 -15.95 19.05
CA VAL A 391 0.79 -17.03 18.13
C VAL A 391 -0.71 -17.04 17.89
N VAL A 392 -1.09 -16.99 16.61
CA VAL A 392 -2.46 -17.28 16.16
C VAL A 392 -2.56 -18.77 15.84
N TYR A 393 -3.53 -19.44 16.46
CA TYR A 393 -3.81 -20.86 16.27
C TYR A 393 -5.04 -21.03 15.39
N LEU A 394 -4.88 -21.75 14.30
CA LEU A 394 -5.94 -22.05 13.34
C LEU A 394 -6.13 -23.57 13.21
N ASP A 395 -7.38 -23.98 13.02
CA ASP A 395 -7.76 -25.37 12.76
C ASP A 395 -8.33 -25.51 11.34
N ALA A 396 -8.11 -26.63 10.67
CA ALA A 396 -8.65 -26.91 9.34
C ALA A 396 -10.18 -26.78 9.29
N ASN A 397 -10.71 -26.12 8.30
CA ASN A 397 -12.16 -26.07 8.02
C ASN A 397 -12.54 -27.23 7.08
N PRO A 398 -13.25 -28.25 7.58
CA PRO A 398 -13.63 -29.40 6.75
C PRO A 398 -14.69 -29.07 5.69
N ASP A 399 -15.41 -27.96 5.85
CA ASP A 399 -16.46 -27.52 4.94
C ASP A 399 -15.97 -26.43 3.95
N TYR A 400 -14.63 -26.22 3.84
CA TYR A 400 -14.10 -25.26 2.86
C TYR A 400 -14.46 -25.65 1.44
N PHE A 401 -14.99 -24.72 0.66
CA PHE A 401 -15.64 -25.00 -0.64
C PHE A 401 -14.68 -25.56 -1.70
N ASP A 402 -13.39 -25.20 -1.66
CA ASP A 402 -12.36 -25.68 -2.60
C ASP A 402 -11.54 -26.84 -2.03
N GLY A 403 -12.14 -27.63 -1.16
CA GLY A 403 -11.55 -28.81 -0.53
C GLY A 403 -10.99 -28.57 0.86
N ALA A 404 -11.27 -29.49 1.76
CA ALA A 404 -10.77 -29.42 3.14
C ALA A 404 -9.23 -29.42 3.17
N PRO A 405 -8.61 -28.55 4.00
CA PRO A 405 -7.17 -28.55 4.17
C PRO A 405 -6.60 -29.91 4.60
N LYS A 406 -5.48 -30.28 4.03
CA LYS A 406 -4.76 -31.52 4.37
C LYS A 406 -3.96 -31.38 5.66
N ILE A 407 -3.62 -30.17 6.06
CA ILE A 407 -2.97 -29.81 7.31
C ILE A 407 -4.03 -29.56 8.37
N ALA A 408 -3.94 -30.27 9.51
CA ALA A 408 -4.94 -30.18 10.58
C ALA A 408 -4.90 -28.83 11.34
N HIS A 409 -3.71 -28.29 11.56
CA HIS A 409 -3.49 -27.09 12.37
C HIS A 409 -2.45 -26.19 11.70
N VAL A 410 -2.67 -24.87 11.77
CA VAL A 410 -1.71 -23.84 11.38
C VAL A 410 -1.46 -22.92 12.57
N ASN A 411 -0.19 -22.74 12.92
CA ASN A 411 0.26 -21.78 13.91
C ASN A 411 0.99 -20.64 13.21
N MET A 412 0.42 -19.45 13.19
CA MET A 412 1.05 -18.24 12.68
C MET A 412 1.78 -17.57 13.84
N LYS A 413 3.10 -17.54 13.79
CA LYS A 413 3.95 -17.18 14.93
C LYS A 413 4.70 -15.88 14.67
N GLU A 414 4.56 -14.92 15.57
CA GLU A 414 5.40 -13.72 15.56
C GLU A 414 6.89 -14.10 15.58
N THR A 415 7.62 -13.61 14.59
CA THR A 415 9.02 -13.97 14.37
C THR A 415 9.81 -12.72 13.97
N GLN A 416 10.88 -12.45 14.69
CA GLN A 416 11.77 -11.35 14.32
C GLN A 416 12.54 -11.69 13.02
N GLU A 417 12.86 -10.69 12.21
CA GLU A 417 13.56 -10.89 10.94
C GLU A 417 14.83 -11.74 11.07
N ALA A 418 15.64 -11.50 12.10
CA ALA A 418 16.87 -12.24 12.36
C ALA A 418 16.65 -13.73 12.68
N ASP A 419 15.45 -14.11 13.10
CA ASP A 419 15.09 -15.48 13.51
C ASP A 419 14.40 -16.28 12.38
N LYS A 420 14.02 -15.65 11.28
CA LYS A 420 13.26 -16.27 10.18
C LYS A 420 14.01 -17.46 9.55
N ILE A 421 15.26 -17.26 9.15
CA ILE A 421 16.08 -18.31 8.51
C ILE A 421 16.51 -19.35 9.54
N THR A 422 16.99 -18.90 10.70
CA THR A 422 17.48 -19.79 11.75
C THR A 422 16.35 -20.64 12.35
N GLY A 423 15.12 -20.11 12.39
CA GLY A 423 13.94 -20.83 12.83
C GLY A 423 13.58 -21.99 11.90
N VAL A 424 13.68 -21.80 10.56
CA VAL A 424 13.48 -22.87 9.59
C VAL A 424 14.60 -23.92 9.70
N GLN A 425 15.85 -23.48 9.81
CA GLN A 425 16.99 -24.37 10.01
C GLN A 425 16.86 -25.22 11.28
N ALA A 426 16.33 -24.67 12.36
CA ALA A 426 16.14 -25.34 13.63
C ALA A 426 14.86 -26.19 13.71
N GLY A 427 13.99 -26.13 12.70
CA GLY A 427 12.70 -26.84 12.67
C GLY A 427 11.65 -26.26 13.64
N THR A 428 11.77 -25.00 14.05
CA THR A 428 10.80 -24.29 14.89
C THR A 428 9.81 -23.47 14.07
N ILE A 429 10.08 -23.30 12.80
CA ILE A 429 9.28 -22.66 11.76
C ILE A 429 9.34 -23.57 10.54
N ASP A 430 8.23 -23.73 9.85
CA ASP A 430 8.14 -24.56 8.64
C ASP A 430 8.18 -23.70 7.36
N ILE A 431 7.56 -22.51 7.37
CA ILE A 431 7.55 -21.58 6.24
C ILE A 431 7.82 -20.15 6.76
N SER A 432 8.65 -19.42 6.03
CA SER A 432 9.01 -18.03 6.38
C SER A 432 9.31 -17.20 5.14
N ASP A 433 9.10 -15.88 5.23
CA ASP A 433 9.39 -14.87 4.20
C ASP A 433 10.49 -13.91 4.72
N PRO A 434 11.78 -14.27 4.66
CA PRO A 434 12.86 -13.36 5.07
C PRO A 434 13.05 -12.23 4.04
N SER A 435 13.56 -11.09 4.49
CA SER A 435 14.02 -10.01 3.61
C SER A 435 15.16 -10.52 2.73
N TYR A 436 14.93 -10.67 1.43
CA TYR A 436 15.83 -11.37 0.53
C TYR A 436 16.88 -10.43 -0.08
N SER A 437 18.13 -10.82 0.06
CA SER A 437 19.30 -10.12 -0.47
C SER A 437 20.37 -11.15 -0.85
N LEU A 438 21.46 -10.71 -1.49
CA LEU A 438 22.60 -11.57 -1.80
C LEU A 438 23.18 -12.24 -0.54
N GLU A 439 23.26 -11.49 0.57
CA GLU A 439 23.75 -12.03 1.86
C GLU A 439 22.85 -13.16 2.38
N VAL A 440 21.54 -12.99 2.27
CA VAL A 440 20.55 -14.02 2.66
C VAL A 440 20.61 -15.23 1.75
N ALA A 441 20.79 -15.04 0.44
CA ALA A 441 20.98 -16.14 -0.52
C ALA A 441 22.24 -16.95 -0.19
N ASP A 442 23.37 -16.29 0.11
CA ASP A 442 24.62 -16.92 0.54
C ASP A 442 24.45 -17.68 1.87
N GLN A 443 23.74 -17.10 2.83
CA GLN A 443 23.45 -17.77 4.12
C GLN A 443 22.62 -19.05 3.91
N ILE A 444 21.61 -19.03 3.05
CA ILE A 444 20.80 -20.21 2.72
C ILE A 444 21.66 -21.27 2.02
N ALA A 445 22.51 -20.87 1.07
CA ALA A 445 23.43 -21.75 0.38
C ALA A 445 24.43 -22.41 1.35
N ASP A 446 24.96 -21.69 2.32
CA ASP A 446 25.84 -22.23 3.37
C ASP A 446 25.12 -23.26 4.25
N ILE A 447 23.86 -23.00 4.63
CA ILE A 447 23.02 -23.96 5.39
C ILE A 447 22.76 -25.24 4.57
N ASN A 448 22.52 -25.10 3.28
CA ASN A 448 22.24 -26.20 2.35
C ASN A 448 23.51 -26.93 1.85
N GLY A 449 24.71 -26.51 2.24
CA GLY A 449 25.97 -27.11 1.78
C GLY A 449 26.27 -26.82 0.30
N ALA A 450 25.97 -25.63 -0.17
CA ALA A 450 26.15 -25.12 -1.53
C ALA A 450 25.22 -25.75 -2.60
N GLU A 451 24.08 -26.29 -2.22
CA GLU A 451 23.06 -26.78 -3.16
C GLU A 451 22.03 -25.70 -3.56
N GLY A 452 22.26 -24.44 -3.12
CA GLY A 452 21.45 -23.29 -3.57
C GLY A 452 20.02 -23.32 -3.05
N GLU A 453 19.05 -22.99 -3.93
CA GLU A 453 17.63 -22.79 -3.57
C GLU A 453 16.90 -24.07 -3.18
N ASP A 454 17.25 -25.24 -3.76
CA ASP A 454 16.62 -26.53 -3.49
C ASP A 454 17.55 -27.43 -2.66
N GLY A 455 17.81 -27.03 -1.42
CA GLY A 455 18.72 -27.76 -0.54
C GLY A 455 18.04 -28.77 0.39
N PRO A 456 18.86 -29.57 1.11
CA PRO A 456 18.32 -30.59 2.00
C PRO A 456 17.67 -30.06 3.27
N VAL A 457 17.91 -28.79 3.63
CA VAL A 457 17.38 -28.14 4.84
C VAL A 457 16.34 -27.11 4.49
N ILE A 458 16.64 -26.24 3.53
CA ILE A 458 15.78 -25.14 3.10
C ILE A 458 15.52 -25.25 1.60
N THR A 459 14.27 -25.20 1.22
CA THR A 459 13.85 -24.94 -0.17
C THR A 459 13.40 -23.51 -0.29
N THR A 460 13.92 -22.76 -1.26
CA THR A 460 13.58 -21.37 -1.51
C THR A 460 12.71 -21.25 -2.77
N ARG A 461 11.69 -20.43 -2.73
CA ARG A 461 10.92 -20.04 -3.90
C ARG A 461 10.91 -18.52 -4.00
N LEU A 462 11.30 -18.01 -5.14
CA LEU A 462 11.34 -16.58 -5.44
C LEU A 462 10.07 -16.17 -6.19
N LYS A 463 9.61 -14.98 -5.88
CA LYS A 463 8.60 -14.24 -6.63
C LYS A 463 9.00 -12.77 -6.70
N ASP A 464 8.55 -12.06 -7.71
CA ASP A 464 8.78 -10.63 -7.79
C ASP A 464 8.00 -9.89 -6.70
N TYR A 465 8.62 -8.88 -6.10
CA TYR A 465 7.95 -7.94 -5.19
C TYR A 465 6.89 -7.14 -5.96
N ARG A 466 5.72 -6.94 -5.36
CA ARG A 466 4.64 -6.14 -5.95
C ARG A 466 4.88 -4.64 -5.80
N GLY A 467 5.96 -4.17 -6.34
CA GLY A 467 6.36 -2.78 -6.26
C GLY A 467 7.72 -2.55 -6.91
N TYR A 468 8.21 -1.34 -6.86
CA TYR A 468 9.50 -1.00 -7.47
C TYR A 468 10.14 0.20 -6.77
N GLY A 469 11.48 0.23 -6.78
CA GLY A 469 12.27 1.35 -6.30
C GLY A 469 12.52 2.37 -7.41
N TYR A 470 12.49 3.65 -7.07
CA TYR A 470 12.67 4.76 -8.01
C TYR A 470 13.48 5.91 -7.42
N ILE A 471 14.02 6.74 -8.31
CA ILE A 471 14.64 8.04 -8.00
C ILE A 471 13.81 9.13 -8.65
N ALA A 472 13.45 10.16 -7.88
CA ALA A 472 12.58 11.24 -8.33
C ALA A 472 13.25 12.60 -8.31
N LEU A 473 12.76 13.51 -9.18
CA LEU A 473 13.02 14.94 -9.16
C LEU A 473 11.69 15.71 -9.13
N SER A 474 11.60 16.72 -8.26
CA SER A 474 10.44 17.60 -8.22
C SER A 474 10.46 18.57 -9.42
N ALA A 475 9.44 18.52 -10.26
CA ALA A 475 9.29 19.48 -11.35
C ALA A 475 9.20 20.93 -10.83
N LYS A 476 8.55 21.12 -9.67
CA LYS A 476 8.44 22.41 -8.99
C LYS A 476 9.79 22.98 -8.58
N ASN A 477 10.74 22.16 -8.12
CA ASN A 477 12.00 22.61 -7.51
C ASN A 477 13.20 22.47 -8.46
N VAL A 478 13.09 21.61 -9.50
CA VAL A 478 14.13 21.41 -10.53
C VAL A 478 13.60 21.86 -11.88
N ASN A 479 13.71 23.17 -12.13
CA ASN A 479 13.17 23.82 -13.33
C ASN A 479 14.05 24.98 -13.80
N VAL A 480 13.77 25.46 -14.98
CA VAL A 480 14.39 26.64 -15.62
C VAL A 480 13.33 27.76 -15.70
N GLY A 481 13.68 28.95 -15.23
CA GLY A 481 12.84 30.14 -15.36
C GLY A 481 11.55 30.12 -14.52
N GLY A 482 11.35 29.13 -13.65
CA GLY A 482 10.11 28.97 -12.88
C GLY A 482 8.95 28.36 -13.68
N ASP A 483 9.25 27.74 -14.83
CA ASP A 483 8.28 27.03 -15.68
C ASP A 483 8.61 25.52 -15.72
N PRO A 484 7.97 24.71 -14.84
CA PRO A 484 8.25 23.27 -14.75
C PRO A 484 7.94 22.47 -16.01
N ALA A 485 6.96 22.89 -16.81
CA ALA A 485 6.52 22.19 -18.02
C ALA A 485 7.33 22.56 -19.28
N SER A 486 8.18 23.61 -19.23
CA SER A 486 8.98 24.01 -20.37
C SER A 486 9.97 22.92 -20.79
N GLU A 487 10.25 22.81 -22.09
CA GLU A 487 11.25 21.88 -22.61
C GLU A 487 12.62 22.06 -21.93
N ALA A 488 13.02 23.30 -21.67
CA ALA A 488 14.28 23.59 -20.95
C ALA A 488 14.28 22.99 -19.53
N SER A 489 13.14 22.96 -18.84
CA SER A 489 13.01 22.34 -17.51
C SER A 489 13.03 20.81 -17.59
N LYS A 490 12.36 20.23 -18.59
CA LYS A 490 12.41 18.80 -18.87
C LYS A 490 13.82 18.36 -19.21
N ASP A 491 14.50 19.11 -20.08
CA ASP A 491 15.90 18.83 -20.48
C ASP A 491 16.87 18.90 -19.28
N LEU A 492 16.70 19.84 -18.37
CA LEU A 492 17.47 19.90 -17.12
C LEU A 492 17.32 18.61 -16.28
N ARG A 493 16.08 18.15 -16.09
CA ARG A 493 15.82 16.92 -15.34
C ARG A 493 16.32 15.69 -16.10
N LYS A 494 16.09 15.61 -17.43
CA LYS A 494 16.62 14.52 -18.27
C LYS A 494 18.15 14.48 -18.26
N ALA A 495 18.83 15.61 -18.23
CA ALA A 495 20.30 15.67 -18.12
C ALA A 495 20.81 14.93 -16.87
N ILE A 496 20.16 15.16 -15.71
CA ILE A 496 20.51 14.49 -14.47
C ILE A 496 20.16 13.00 -14.53
N MET A 497 18.91 12.67 -14.94
CA MET A 497 18.43 11.30 -14.98
C MET A 497 19.18 10.42 -15.96
N THR A 498 19.66 10.96 -17.10
CA THR A 498 20.45 10.21 -18.07
C THR A 498 21.77 9.70 -17.47
N VAL A 499 22.46 10.52 -16.67
CA VAL A 499 23.68 10.08 -15.99
C VAL A 499 23.36 9.08 -14.88
N VAL A 500 22.34 9.34 -14.05
CA VAL A 500 21.95 8.43 -12.96
C VAL A 500 21.53 7.08 -13.53
N SER A 501 20.72 7.05 -14.60
CA SER A 501 20.26 5.83 -15.26
C SER A 501 21.39 4.90 -15.70
N ALA A 502 22.49 5.46 -16.19
CA ALA A 502 23.62 4.68 -16.67
C ALA A 502 24.31 3.83 -15.59
N TYR A 503 24.19 4.22 -14.31
CA TYR A 503 24.82 3.52 -13.17
C TYR A 503 23.89 2.57 -12.43
N ARG A 504 22.63 2.38 -12.88
CA ARG A 504 21.66 1.54 -12.18
C ARG A 504 22.12 0.10 -12.03
N ASP A 505 22.57 -0.52 -13.14
CA ASP A 505 22.98 -1.92 -13.17
C ASP A 505 24.07 -2.20 -12.12
N GLU A 506 25.15 -1.37 -12.10
CA GLU A 506 26.25 -1.56 -11.16
C GLU A 506 25.79 -1.45 -9.69
N GLY A 507 24.90 -0.48 -9.38
CA GLY A 507 24.38 -0.28 -8.03
C GLY A 507 23.50 -1.43 -7.58
N ILE A 508 22.61 -1.87 -8.45
CA ILE A 508 21.64 -2.95 -8.12
C ILE A 508 22.35 -4.31 -8.06
N ASP A 509 23.22 -4.63 -9.04
CA ASP A 509 23.98 -5.89 -9.04
C ASP A 509 24.88 -6.02 -7.81
N SER A 510 25.49 -4.91 -7.35
CA SER A 510 26.35 -4.96 -6.16
C SER A 510 25.60 -5.19 -4.85
N TYR A 511 24.31 -4.81 -4.78
CA TYR A 511 23.49 -4.93 -3.57
C TYR A 511 22.64 -6.20 -3.55
N TYR A 512 22.00 -6.50 -4.68
CA TYR A 512 21.04 -7.60 -4.79
C TYR A 512 21.56 -8.80 -5.63
N GLY A 513 22.60 -8.62 -6.46
CA GLY A 513 22.98 -9.64 -7.45
C GLY A 513 21.81 -10.00 -8.36
N ASP A 514 21.58 -11.30 -8.55
CA ASP A 514 20.49 -11.81 -9.39
C ASP A 514 19.08 -11.74 -8.70
N THR A 515 18.99 -11.19 -7.47
CA THR A 515 17.73 -11.12 -6.71
C THR A 515 16.93 -9.84 -6.98
N ALA A 516 17.37 -8.99 -7.88
CA ALA A 516 16.65 -7.85 -8.39
C ALA A 516 16.97 -7.60 -9.86
N SER A 517 16.08 -6.91 -10.56
CA SER A 517 16.26 -6.50 -11.94
C SER A 517 16.08 -4.99 -12.10
N VAL A 518 16.80 -4.39 -13.06
CA VAL A 518 16.58 -2.99 -13.44
C VAL A 518 15.32 -2.90 -14.29
N ILE A 519 14.44 -1.95 -13.96
CA ILE A 519 13.21 -1.68 -14.72
C ILE A 519 13.29 -0.34 -15.44
N ASN A 520 12.50 -0.16 -16.49
CA ASN A 520 12.62 0.97 -17.40
C ASN A 520 11.34 1.82 -17.53
N TYR A 521 10.25 1.38 -16.96
CA TYR A 521 8.99 2.13 -16.93
C TYR A 521 8.52 2.33 -15.49
N PRO A 522 7.81 3.42 -15.17
CA PRO A 522 7.34 3.72 -13.81
C PRO A 522 6.12 2.87 -13.44
N ILE A 523 6.31 1.56 -13.43
CA ILE A 523 5.32 0.55 -13.09
C ILE A 523 6.06 -0.74 -12.69
N SER A 524 5.48 -1.51 -11.76
CA SER A 524 5.99 -2.83 -11.42
C SER A 524 5.87 -3.81 -12.60
N ASN A 525 6.90 -4.60 -12.88
CA ASN A 525 6.84 -5.65 -13.91
C ASN A 525 5.80 -6.74 -13.61
N THR A 526 5.27 -6.80 -12.37
CA THR A 526 4.18 -7.72 -12.01
C THR A 526 2.84 -7.24 -12.53
N SER A 527 2.71 -5.98 -12.94
CA SER A 527 1.48 -5.44 -13.51
C SER A 527 1.24 -5.96 -14.93
N TRP A 528 0.00 -6.28 -15.24
CA TRP A 528 -0.41 -6.65 -16.60
C TRP A 528 -0.19 -5.52 -17.63
N ALA A 529 -0.13 -4.25 -17.18
CA ALA A 529 0.12 -3.10 -18.03
C ALA A 529 1.60 -2.80 -18.25
N ALA A 530 2.52 -3.51 -17.57
CA ALA A 530 3.95 -3.29 -17.71
C ALA A 530 4.43 -3.61 -19.13
N PRO A 531 5.17 -2.70 -19.80
CA PRO A 531 5.82 -2.99 -21.07
C PRO A 531 6.87 -4.10 -20.92
N SER A 532 6.86 -5.05 -21.86
CA SER A 532 7.85 -6.11 -21.97
C SER A 532 9.02 -5.70 -22.86
N VAL A 533 10.20 -6.23 -22.61
CA VAL A 533 11.39 -6.04 -23.48
C VAL A 533 11.16 -6.52 -24.92
N THR A 534 10.13 -7.32 -25.16
CA THR A 534 9.73 -7.82 -26.48
C THR A 534 8.68 -6.96 -27.18
N ASP A 535 8.11 -5.97 -26.47
CA ASP A 535 7.08 -5.10 -27.03
C ASP A 535 7.69 -4.09 -28.02
N ASP A 536 6.99 -3.83 -29.11
CA ASP A 536 7.41 -2.83 -30.09
C ASP A 536 7.54 -1.45 -29.42
N GLY A 537 8.69 -0.79 -29.64
CA GLY A 537 8.99 0.52 -29.06
C GLY A 537 9.38 0.48 -27.59
N TYR A 538 9.74 -0.69 -27.02
CA TYR A 538 10.36 -0.74 -25.69
C TYR A 538 11.68 0.05 -25.67
N GLN A 539 11.86 0.90 -24.64
CA GLN A 539 13.05 1.73 -24.48
C GLN A 539 13.64 1.58 -23.08
N ILE A 540 14.97 1.64 -23.00
CA ILE A 540 15.66 1.79 -21.71
C ILE A 540 15.44 3.24 -21.23
N ALA A 541 15.05 3.41 -19.97
CA ALA A 541 14.78 4.74 -19.42
C ALA A 541 16.02 5.65 -19.50
N TYR A 542 15.86 6.84 -20.08
CA TYR A 542 16.91 7.86 -20.24
C TYR A 542 18.16 7.39 -21.02
N SER A 543 17.95 6.55 -22.01
CA SER A 543 19.02 6.05 -22.90
C SER A 543 19.11 6.78 -24.24
N THR A 544 18.51 7.97 -24.38
CA THR A 544 18.55 8.77 -25.59
C THR A 544 19.28 10.09 -25.37
N ASP A 545 19.79 10.67 -26.46
CA ASP A 545 20.28 12.05 -26.47
C ASP A 545 19.15 13.05 -26.72
N VAL A 546 19.45 14.35 -26.72
CA VAL A 546 18.47 15.43 -26.92
C VAL A 546 17.77 15.38 -28.28
N ASP A 547 18.37 14.74 -29.27
CA ASP A 547 17.79 14.54 -30.62
C ASP A 547 16.99 13.22 -30.72
N GLY A 548 16.87 12.45 -29.61
CA GLY A 548 16.13 11.19 -29.53
C GLY A 548 16.89 9.96 -30.05
N ASN A 549 18.21 10.07 -30.29
CA ASN A 549 19.00 8.92 -30.71
C ASN A 549 19.43 8.08 -29.51
N GLU A 550 19.35 6.76 -29.65
CA GLU A 550 19.87 5.85 -28.63
C GLU A 550 21.36 6.07 -28.39
N ILE A 551 21.79 6.19 -27.14
CA ILE A 551 23.17 6.45 -26.73
C ILE A 551 23.88 5.21 -26.21
N TYR A 552 23.14 4.20 -25.73
CA TYR A 552 23.65 2.90 -25.30
C TYR A 552 22.55 1.82 -25.30
N THR A 553 22.99 0.58 -25.30
CA THR A 553 22.16 -0.61 -25.15
C THR A 553 22.55 -1.39 -23.89
N SER A 554 21.73 -2.34 -23.46
CA SER A 554 21.98 -3.16 -22.25
C SER A 554 23.28 -3.98 -22.33
N ASP A 555 23.73 -4.34 -23.55
CA ASP A 555 24.93 -5.14 -23.78
C ASP A 555 26.22 -4.30 -23.99
N MET A 556 26.10 -2.95 -23.93
CA MET A 556 27.27 -2.05 -24.02
C MET A 556 28.14 -2.18 -22.76
N LYS A 557 29.44 -2.07 -22.90
CA LYS A 557 30.35 -2.05 -21.74
C LYS A 557 30.09 -0.83 -20.86
N SER A 558 30.16 -1.03 -19.56
CA SER A 558 29.87 0.00 -18.57
C SER A 558 30.65 1.31 -18.80
N GLU A 559 31.95 1.23 -19.07
CA GLU A 559 32.78 2.43 -19.31
C GLU A 559 32.30 3.24 -20.53
N ASP A 560 31.94 2.57 -21.63
CA ASP A 560 31.41 3.20 -22.84
C ASP A 560 30.03 3.78 -22.60
N LYS A 561 29.18 3.07 -21.84
CA LYS A 561 27.85 3.49 -21.42
C LYS A 561 27.89 4.77 -20.57
N TYR A 562 28.80 4.83 -19.59
CA TYR A 562 28.96 6.01 -18.72
C TYR A 562 29.44 7.24 -19.50
N ALA A 563 30.39 7.03 -20.42
CA ALA A 563 30.92 8.11 -21.29
C ALA A 563 29.81 8.65 -22.22
N ALA A 564 29.03 7.76 -22.84
CA ALA A 564 27.90 8.14 -23.70
C ALA A 564 26.82 8.93 -22.95
N ALA A 565 26.43 8.46 -21.77
CA ALA A 565 25.46 9.14 -20.91
C ALA A 565 25.93 10.54 -20.50
N LEU A 566 27.19 10.69 -20.12
CA LEU A 566 27.75 11.98 -19.72
C LEU A 566 27.81 12.96 -20.91
N GLN A 567 28.10 12.47 -22.12
CA GLN A 567 28.09 13.28 -23.33
C GLN A 567 26.65 13.70 -23.71
N ALA A 568 25.66 12.81 -23.60
CA ALA A 568 24.27 13.13 -23.86
C ALA A 568 23.73 14.16 -22.85
N ALA A 569 24.11 14.02 -21.57
CA ALA A 569 23.75 14.98 -20.53
C ALA A 569 24.27 16.40 -20.84
N LEU A 570 25.46 16.56 -21.40
CA LEU A 570 25.93 17.87 -21.84
C LEU A 570 25.03 18.48 -22.92
N GLY A 571 24.50 17.70 -23.85
CA GLY A 571 23.53 18.13 -24.85
C GLY A 571 22.23 18.59 -24.24
N TYR A 572 21.69 17.85 -23.27
CA TYR A 572 20.50 18.23 -22.50
C TYR A 572 20.72 19.50 -21.65
N PHE A 573 21.88 19.66 -21.01
CA PHE A 573 22.22 20.90 -20.32
C PHE A 573 22.29 22.10 -21.24
N GLU A 574 22.86 21.95 -22.46
CA GLU A 574 22.86 23.02 -23.49
C GLU A 574 21.44 23.39 -23.92
N ALA A 575 20.58 22.38 -24.17
CA ALA A 575 19.13 22.58 -24.50
C ALA A 575 18.36 23.25 -23.37
N ALA A 576 18.69 22.89 -22.12
CA ALA A 576 18.16 23.55 -20.91
C ALA A 576 18.67 25.01 -20.73
N GLY A 577 19.59 25.48 -21.57
CA GLY A 577 20.12 26.83 -21.54
C GLY A 577 21.34 27.03 -20.64
N TYR A 578 21.97 25.96 -20.18
CA TYR A 578 23.26 26.05 -19.48
C TYR A 578 24.36 26.44 -20.45
N THR A 579 25.35 27.19 -19.96
CA THR A 579 26.56 27.50 -20.76
C THR A 579 27.55 26.36 -20.66
N VAL A 580 27.81 25.70 -21.79
CA VAL A 580 28.80 24.61 -21.89
C VAL A 580 29.99 25.09 -22.73
N GLU A 581 31.21 25.04 -22.13
CA GLU A 581 32.45 25.43 -22.78
C GLU A 581 33.49 24.33 -22.63
N ASN A 582 33.99 23.80 -23.75
CA ASN A 582 34.99 22.73 -23.76
C ASN A 582 34.60 21.49 -22.97
N GLY A 583 33.30 21.09 -23.02
CA GLY A 583 32.77 19.95 -22.28
C GLY A 583 32.59 20.20 -20.78
N GLN A 584 32.56 21.46 -20.36
CA GLN A 584 32.35 21.88 -18.96
C GLN A 584 31.14 22.82 -18.88
N ILE A 585 30.26 22.57 -17.93
CA ILE A 585 29.18 23.49 -17.58
C ILE A 585 29.78 24.62 -16.75
N THR A 586 29.63 25.85 -17.21
CA THR A 586 30.24 27.04 -16.59
C THR A 586 29.22 28.00 -15.97
N ALA A 587 27.95 27.95 -16.40
CA ALA A 587 26.88 28.77 -15.83
C ALA A 587 25.50 28.14 -16.02
N ALA A 588 24.62 28.33 -15.05
CA ALA A 588 23.22 27.97 -15.14
C ALA A 588 22.38 29.11 -15.76
N PRO A 589 21.28 28.81 -16.46
CA PRO A 589 20.33 29.81 -16.92
C PRO A 589 19.55 30.41 -15.73
N ALA A 590 18.85 31.51 -15.96
CA ALA A 590 18.06 32.16 -14.92
C ALA A 590 17.00 31.20 -14.32
N GLY A 591 16.93 31.13 -13.00
CA GLY A 591 16.00 30.28 -12.26
C GLY A 591 16.47 28.85 -12.06
N ALA A 592 17.54 28.41 -12.72
CA ALA A 592 18.16 27.11 -12.48
C ALA A 592 19.42 27.24 -11.62
N LYS A 593 19.93 26.09 -11.10
CA LYS A 593 21.08 26.01 -10.22
C LYS A 593 22.21 25.19 -10.84
N MET A 594 23.42 25.36 -10.34
CA MET A 594 24.59 24.52 -10.65
C MET A 594 24.71 23.30 -9.73
N GLU A 595 23.85 23.24 -8.73
CA GLU A 595 23.80 22.19 -7.72
C GLU A 595 22.35 21.87 -7.36
N TYR A 596 22.06 20.57 -7.31
CA TYR A 596 20.78 20.03 -6.81
C TYR A 596 21.05 18.89 -5.83
N GLN A 597 20.07 18.61 -4.96
CA GLN A 597 20.17 17.60 -3.93
C GLN A 597 19.13 16.50 -4.13
N ILE A 598 19.54 15.24 -3.95
CA ILE A 598 18.66 14.08 -3.85
C ILE A 598 18.78 13.52 -2.44
N ASN A 599 17.63 13.40 -1.74
CA ASN A 599 17.51 12.79 -0.44
C ASN A 599 17.34 11.27 -0.57
N ILE A 600 18.06 10.50 0.24
CA ILE A 600 17.97 9.05 0.28
C ILE A 600 17.98 8.57 1.73
N GLY A 601 17.15 7.57 2.06
CA GLY A 601 17.11 6.92 3.36
C GLY A 601 18.06 5.71 3.39
N ALA A 602 19.36 5.97 3.50
CA ALA A 602 20.39 4.93 3.55
C ALA A 602 21.00 4.80 4.96
N SER A 603 20.19 5.02 5.99
CA SER A 603 20.53 4.88 7.42
C SER A 603 21.71 5.74 7.88
N GLY A 604 22.11 6.77 7.12
CA GLY A 604 23.26 7.62 7.37
C GLY A 604 24.63 6.92 7.15
N ASN A 605 24.63 5.73 6.56
CA ASN A 605 25.84 4.93 6.32
C ASN A 605 25.94 4.36 4.90
N GLY A 606 24.98 4.75 4.00
CA GLY A 606 24.95 4.32 2.62
C GLY A 606 24.30 2.95 2.39
N ASP A 607 23.59 2.40 3.36
CA ASP A 607 22.91 1.10 3.24
C ASP A 607 21.60 1.21 2.47
N HIS A 608 21.72 1.33 1.15
CA HIS A 608 20.57 1.35 0.22
C HIS A 608 21.04 1.01 -1.20
N PRO A 609 20.31 0.21 -1.98
CA PRO A 609 20.72 -0.20 -3.33
C PRO A 609 20.99 0.98 -4.28
N SER A 610 20.21 2.07 -4.18
CA SER A 610 20.40 3.26 -5.04
C SER A 610 21.53 4.20 -4.57
N PHE A 611 22.14 3.99 -3.40
CA PHE A 611 23.15 4.90 -2.87
C PHE A 611 24.43 4.91 -3.74
N GLN A 612 24.89 3.74 -4.14
CA GLN A 612 26.06 3.62 -5.03
C GLN A 612 25.77 4.23 -6.41
N THR A 613 24.59 3.96 -6.98
CA THR A 613 24.13 4.55 -8.24
C THR A 613 24.22 6.09 -8.20
N LEU A 614 23.66 6.71 -7.17
CA LEU A 614 23.65 8.16 -7.00
C LEU A 614 25.06 8.72 -6.76
N THR A 615 25.88 8.09 -5.93
CA THR A 615 27.23 8.57 -5.63
C THR A 615 28.15 8.47 -6.84
N ASN A 616 28.05 7.42 -7.66
CA ASN A 616 28.80 7.27 -8.90
C ASN A 616 28.37 8.32 -9.94
N ALA A 617 27.05 8.52 -10.11
CA ALA A 617 26.50 9.54 -11.01
C ALA A 617 26.92 10.97 -10.57
N ALA A 618 26.89 11.26 -9.27
CA ALA A 618 27.32 12.52 -8.71
C ALA A 618 28.83 12.80 -8.99
N ALA A 619 29.65 11.76 -8.85
CA ALA A 619 31.06 11.85 -9.18
C ALA A 619 31.30 12.14 -10.68
N ALA A 620 30.52 11.48 -11.57
CA ALA A 620 30.58 11.69 -13.01
C ALA A 620 30.12 13.12 -13.41
N LEU A 621 28.97 13.58 -12.90
CA LEU A 621 28.44 14.94 -13.15
C LEU A 621 29.42 16.02 -12.69
N LYS A 622 30.13 15.79 -11.61
CA LYS A 622 31.14 16.72 -11.11
C LYS A 622 32.29 16.90 -12.12
N THR A 623 32.61 15.90 -12.91
CA THR A 623 33.67 15.99 -13.93
C THR A 623 33.32 16.96 -15.07
N ILE A 624 32.04 17.24 -15.29
CA ILE A 624 31.56 18.19 -16.29
C ILE A 624 31.14 19.53 -15.68
N GLY A 625 31.41 19.78 -14.39
CA GLY A 625 31.14 21.06 -13.71
C GLY A 625 29.74 21.19 -13.08
N PHE A 626 28.96 20.10 -12.97
CA PHE A 626 27.67 20.09 -12.32
C PHE A 626 27.74 19.33 -10.98
N THR A 627 27.07 19.81 -9.95
CA THR A 627 27.06 19.20 -8.62
C THR A 627 25.72 18.51 -8.38
N LEU A 628 25.76 17.21 -8.06
CA LEU A 628 24.65 16.48 -7.51
C LEU A 628 25.03 16.10 -6.07
N THR A 629 24.29 16.59 -5.07
CA THR A 629 24.50 16.27 -3.67
C THR A 629 23.58 15.10 -3.27
N VAL A 630 24.18 14.04 -2.74
CA VAL A 630 23.45 12.89 -2.20
C VAL A 630 23.35 13.07 -0.68
N ASN A 631 22.17 13.32 -0.19
CA ASN A 631 21.91 13.54 1.24
C ASN A 631 21.33 12.27 1.88
N ASP A 632 22.20 11.55 2.60
CA ASP A 632 21.81 10.32 3.29
C ASP A 632 21.14 10.64 4.62
N MET A 633 19.84 10.43 4.69
CA MET A 633 19.00 10.70 5.86
C MET A 633 18.91 9.44 6.72
N ALA A 634 19.24 9.59 8.00
CA ALA A 634 19.23 8.48 8.95
C ALA A 634 17.81 7.99 9.30
N ASN A 635 16.81 8.88 9.20
CA ASN A 635 15.43 8.58 9.54
C ASN A 635 14.56 8.59 8.28
N ALA A 636 13.81 7.52 8.04
CA ALA A 636 12.87 7.42 6.92
C ALA A 636 11.74 8.47 7.01
N SER A 637 11.28 8.81 8.21
CA SER A 637 10.25 9.82 8.42
C SER A 637 10.68 11.21 7.94
N ASP A 638 11.94 11.59 8.13
CA ASP A 638 12.47 12.87 7.65
C ASP A 638 12.54 12.90 6.11
N LEU A 639 12.88 11.77 5.50
CA LEU A 639 12.85 11.64 4.04
C LEU A 639 11.41 11.83 3.52
N PHE A 640 10.44 11.14 4.10
CA PHE A 640 9.04 11.25 3.69
C PHE A 640 8.52 12.68 3.85
N ALA A 641 8.73 13.29 5.01
CA ALA A 641 8.34 14.68 5.25
C ALA A 641 8.96 15.64 4.22
N SER A 642 10.20 15.40 3.78
CA SER A 642 10.91 16.27 2.84
C SER A 642 10.23 16.37 1.46
N TYR A 643 9.74 15.24 0.91
CA TYR A 643 9.09 15.26 -0.40
C TYR A 643 7.58 15.48 -0.30
N GLN A 644 6.92 14.98 0.74
CA GLN A 644 5.49 15.19 0.95
C GLN A 644 5.14 16.67 1.18
N SER A 645 6.01 17.41 1.88
CA SER A 645 5.87 18.87 2.01
C SER A 645 6.15 19.65 0.72
N GLY A 646 6.65 18.99 -0.34
CA GLY A 646 7.07 19.61 -1.58
C GLY A 646 8.36 20.43 -1.47
N ALA A 647 9.17 20.24 -0.41
CA ALA A 647 10.43 20.94 -0.20
C ALA A 647 11.62 20.26 -0.91
N ALA A 648 11.60 18.94 -1.10
CA ALA A 648 12.69 18.21 -1.72
C ALA A 648 12.90 18.59 -3.19
N GLU A 649 14.17 18.66 -3.63
CA GLU A 649 14.52 18.75 -5.06
C GLU A 649 14.48 17.38 -5.72
N GLY A 650 14.93 16.35 -5.02
CA GLY A 650 14.83 14.96 -5.43
C GLY A 650 14.86 14.02 -4.23
N TRP A 651 14.37 12.79 -4.44
CA TRP A 651 14.32 11.76 -3.41
C TRP A 651 14.42 10.36 -4.00
N VAL A 652 14.73 9.40 -3.14
CA VAL A 652 14.68 7.96 -3.43
C VAL A 652 13.56 7.35 -2.61
N ALA A 653 12.69 6.60 -3.25
CA ALA A 653 11.61 5.89 -2.58
C ALA A 653 11.18 4.63 -3.35
N ALA A 654 10.12 3.97 -2.90
CA ALA A 654 9.53 2.84 -3.58
C ALA A 654 8.00 2.97 -3.57
N TRP A 655 7.35 2.46 -4.61
CA TRP A 655 5.92 2.30 -4.68
C TRP A 655 5.54 0.82 -4.49
N GLN A 656 4.45 0.58 -3.80
CA GLN A 656 3.77 -0.70 -3.81
C GLN A 656 2.60 -0.61 -4.80
N SER A 657 2.55 -1.54 -5.77
CA SER A 657 1.53 -1.54 -6.80
C SER A 657 0.20 -2.11 -6.30
N THR A 658 -0.89 -1.60 -6.81
CA THR A 658 -2.23 -2.18 -6.68
C THR A 658 -2.51 -3.20 -7.79
N ASN A 659 -3.60 -3.97 -7.70
CA ASN A 659 -3.98 -4.91 -8.75
C ASN A 659 -4.36 -4.18 -10.05
N ASP A 660 -5.08 -3.06 -9.94
CA ASP A 660 -5.31 -2.16 -11.07
C ASP A 660 -4.13 -1.18 -11.21
N PRO A 661 -3.55 -1.00 -12.40
CA PRO A 661 -2.43 -0.08 -12.63
C PRO A 661 -2.87 1.39 -12.73
N ASP A 662 -3.88 1.79 -11.98
CA ASP A 662 -4.41 3.16 -11.97
C ASP A 662 -3.34 4.16 -11.56
N MET A 663 -3.04 5.12 -12.44
CA MET A 663 -2.00 6.13 -12.26
C MET A 663 -2.51 7.46 -11.67
N TYR A 664 -3.82 7.57 -11.38
CA TYR A 664 -4.44 8.83 -10.98
C TYR A 664 -3.81 9.48 -9.75
N GLN A 665 -3.65 8.71 -8.68
CA GLN A 665 -3.13 9.26 -7.42
C GLN A 665 -1.69 9.79 -7.55
N LEU A 666 -0.87 9.13 -8.37
CA LEU A 666 0.56 9.40 -8.45
C LEU A 666 0.91 10.51 -9.45
N TYR A 667 0.20 10.58 -10.60
CA TYR A 667 0.65 11.37 -11.73
C TYR A 667 -0.38 12.34 -12.29
N HIS A 668 -1.69 12.16 -12.01
CA HIS A 668 -2.70 13.15 -12.41
C HIS A 668 -2.46 14.47 -11.67
N SER A 669 -2.63 15.63 -12.33
CA SER A 669 -2.40 16.96 -11.74
C SER A 669 -3.17 17.21 -10.43
N SER A 670 -4.33 16.55 -10.26
CA SER A 670 -5.15 16.56 -9.03
C SER A 670 -4.91 15.34 -8.13
N GLY A 671 -3.92 14.51 -8.43
CA GLY A 671 -3.59 13.33 -7.64
C GLY A 671 -3.07 13.71 -6.26
N SER A 672 -3.54 13.01 -5.22
CA SER A 672 -3.19 13.32 -3.82
C SER A 672 -1.73 13.04 -3.47
N THR A 673 -1.07 12.17 -4.22
CA THR A 673 0.34 11.78 -4.02
C THR A 673 1.23 12.14 -5.22
N ASN A 674 0.79 13.09 -6.05
CA ASN A 674 1.62 13.66 -7.12
C ASN A 674 2.72 14.57 -6.53
N TYR A 675 3.65 13.96 -5.78
CA TYR A 675 4.79 14.67 -5.19
C TYR A 675 5.80 15.17 -6.23
N TYR A 676 5.74 14.62 -7.45
CA TYR A 676 6.56 15.04 -8.58
C TYR A 676 6.20 16.44 -9.08
N ALA A 677 4.99 16.90 -8.77
CA ALA A 677 4.39 18.15 -9.26
C ALA A 677 4.29 18.22 -10.79
N ILE A 678 3.86 17.12 -11.42
CA ILE A 678 3.47 17.10 -12.83
C ILE A 678 2.13 17.82 -12.97
N ASP A 679 2.03 18.66 -14.01
CA ASP A 679 0.78 19.32 -14.42
C ASP A 679 0.74 19.29 -15.96
N ASP A 680 0.20 18.20 -16.50
CA ASP A 680 0.17 17.87 -17.92
C ASP A 680 -1.23 17.41 -18.34
N ALA A 681 -1.87 18.19 -19.22
CA ALA A 681 -3.24 17.95 -19.62
C ALA A 681 -3.40 16.67 -20.47
N ASP A 682 -2.40 16.32 -21.27
CA ASP A 682 -2.44 15.12 -22.13
C ASP A 682 -2.28 13.86 -21.24
N LEU A 683 -1.42 13.93 -20.22
CA LEU A 683 -1.28 12.88 -19.23
C LEU A 683 -2.57 12.68 -18.42
N ASP A 684 -3.18 13.77 -17.97
CA ASP A 684 -4.45 13.75 -17.24
C ASP A 684 -5.57 13.11 -18.10
N GLU A 685 -5.65 13.46 -19.39
CA GLU A 685 -6.63 12.89 -20.32
C GLU A 685 -6.42 11.37 -20.51
N LEU A 686 -5.16 10.92 -20.69
CA LEU A 686 -4.84 9.50 -20.83
C LEU A 686 -5.19 8.69 -19.57
N ILE A 687 -4.82 9.19 -18.39
CA ILE A 687 -5.13 8.56 -17.12
C ILE A 687 -6.65 8.42 -16.95
N MET A 688 -7.39 9.48 -17.22
CA MET A 688 -8.86 9.46 -17.10
C MET A 688 -9.51 8.54 -18.15
N ALA A 689 -9.00 8.51 -19.38
CA ALA A 689 -9.49 7.61 -20.42
C ALA A 689 -9.25 6.14 -20.06
N ALA A 690 -8.08 5.81 -19.48
CA ALA A 690 -7.77 4.44 -19.05
C ALA A 690 -8.68 3.95 -17.90
N ARG A 691 -9.21 4.86 -17.08
CA ARG A 691 -10.19 4.53 -16.02
C ARG A 691 -11.62 4.32 -16.54
N GLN A 692 -11.90 4.70 -17.79
CA GLN A 692 -13.23 4.70 -18.40
C GLN A 692 -13.40 3.64 -19.51
N THR A 693 -12.53 2.64 -19.58
CA THR A 693 -12.66 1.51 -20.51
C THR A 693 -12.29 0.19 -19.85
N THR A 694 -13.01 -0.86 -20.17
CA THR A 694 -12.73 -2.25 -19.76
C THR A 694 -11.84 -2.99 -20.77
N ASP A 695 -11.56 -2.40 -21.93
CA ASP A 695 -10.64 -2.97 -22.92
C ASP A 695 -9.20 -2.92 -22.38
N GLN A 696 -8.71 -4.06 -21.93
CA GLN A 696 -7.40 -4.18 -21.28
C GLN A 696 -6.25 -3.83 -22.24
N GLU A 697 -6.34 -4.19 -23.51
CA GLU A 697 -5.32 -3.86 -24.51
C GLU A 697 -5.29 -2.36 -24.79
N ALA A 698 -6.46 -1.71 -24.87
CA ALA A 698 -6.54 -0.26 -25.00
C ALA A 698 -5.98 0.45 -23.76
N ARG A 699 -6.31 -0.04 -22.55
CA ARG A 699 -5.73 0.47 -21.30
C ARG A 699 -4.23 0.34 -21.24
N LYS A 700 -3.69 -0.83 -21.63
CA LYS A 700 -2.23 -1.08 -21.69
C LYS A 700 -1.53 -0.09 -22.61
N ALA A 701 -2.12 0.21 -23.77
CA ALA A 701 -1.58 1.20 -24.69
C ALA A 701 -1.60 2.62 -24.11
N MET A 702 -2.70 3.02 -23.45
CA MET A 702 -2.83 4.32 -22.78
C MET A 702 -1.83 4.47 -21.62
N TYR A 703 -1.66 3.44 -20.80
CA TYR A 703 -0.67 3.47 -19.71
C TYR A 703 0.77 3.53 -20.23
N LYS A 704 1.07 2.84 -21.36
CA LYS A 704 2.41 2.95 -21.98
C LYS A 704 2.67 4.40 -22.42
N GLU A 705 1.71 5.04 -23.10
CA GLU A 705 1.83 6.45 -23.51
C GLU A 705 1.94 7.39 -22.30
N ALA A 706 1.15 7.18 -21.25
CA ALA A 706 1.26 7.93 -20.01
C ALA A 706 2.64 7.81 -19.36
N MET A 707 3.22 6.60 -19.31
CA MET A 707 4.56 6.38 -18.79
C MET A 707 5.64 7.07 -19.62
N GLU A 708 5.48 7.12 -20.94
CA GLU A 708 6.38 7.85 -21.84
C GLU A 708 6.34 9.36 -21.57
N ILE A 709 5.17 9.94 -21.30
CA ILE A 709 5.03 11.35 -20.87
C ILE A 709 5.74 11.57 -19.52
N ILE A 710 5.55 10.68 -18.54
CA ILE A 710 6.21 10.79 -17.21
C ILE A 710 7.74 10.78 -17.37
N LEU A 711 8.28 9.88 -18.20
CA LEU A 711 9.71 9.84 -18.51
C LEU A 711 10.17 11.10 -19.26
N ASP A 712 9.36 11.64 -20.19
CA ASP A 712 9.67 12.90 -20.89
C ASP A 712 9.75 14.09 -19.94
N TRP A 713 8.91 14.11 -18.89
CA TRP A 713 9.01 15.12 -17.84
C TRP A 713 10.32 15.06 -17.04
N GLY A 714 11.03 13.94 -17.07
CA GLY A 714 12.28 13.75 -16.37
C GLY A 714 12.15 13.69 -14.84
N VAL A 715 10.98 13.39 -14.33
CA VAL A 715 10.67 13.46 -12.88
C VAL A 715 10.84 12.15 -12.15
N GLU A 716 10.80 11.02 -12.85
CA GLU A 716 10.99 9.70 -12.24
C GLU A 716 11.94 8.84 -13.08
N LEU A 717 12.92 8.26 -12.42
CA LEU A 717 13.75 7.18 -12.95
C LEU A 717 13.35 5.89 -12.25
N PRO A 718 12.68 4.95 -12.93
CA PRO A 718 12.50 3.60 -12.43
C PRO A 718 13.87 2.94 -12.24
N VAL A 719 14.11 2.33 -11.07
CA VAL A 719 15.45 1.79 -10.77
C VAL A 719 15.44 0.28 -10.75
N TYR A 720 14.67 -0.33 -9.85
CA TYR A 720 14.73 -1.77 -9.67
C TYR A 720 13.40 -2.35 -9.19
N GLN A 721 13.23 -3.62 -9.53
CA GLN A 721 12.26 -4.51 -8.90
C GLN A 721 13.04 -5.66 -8.25
N ARG A 722 12.83 -5.86 -6.95
CA ARG A 722 13.47 -6.94 -6.20
C ARG A 722 12.61 -8.19 -6.20
N SER A 723 13.24 -9.32 -5.95
CA SER A 723 12.54 -10.55 -5.61
C SER A 723 12.26 -10.63 -4.11
N GLU A 724 11.22 -11.38 -3.76
CA GLU A 724 10.91 -11.86 -2.42
C GLU A 724 11.12 -13.36 -2.38
N ALA A 725 11.64 -13.85 -1.26
CA ALA A 725 11.80 -15.26 -1.03
C ALA A 725 10.77 -15.77 -0.04
N THR A 726 10.17 -16.90 -0.35
CA THR A 726 9.51 -17.77 0.63
C THR A 726 10.41 -18.99 0.83
N ILE A 727 10.81 -19.26 2.05
CA ILE A 727 11.62 -20.41 2.41
C ILE A 727 10.81 -21.46 3.17
N PHE A 728 11.05 -22.70 2.83
CA PHE A 728 10.34 -23.86 3.34
C PHE A 728 11.31 -24.84 4.00
N SER A 729 10.91 -25.43 5.13
CA SER A 729 11.61 -26.56 5.71
C SER A 729 11.48 -27.78 4.79
N THR A 730 12.55 -28.17 4.10
CA THR A 730 12.54 -29.30 3.16
C THR A 730 12.24 -30.63 3.88
N GLU A 731 12.59 -30.73 5.16
CA GLU A 731 12.31 -31.93 5.97
C GLU A 731 10.82 -32.05 6.31
N ARG A 732 10.17 -30.92 6.60
CA ARG A 732 8.82 -30.88 7.18
C ARG A 732 7.71 -30.70 6.15
N VAL A 733 7.96 -29.91 5.12
CA VAL A 733 6.96 -29.54 4.12
C VAL A 733 7.14 -30.40 2.87
N ASN A 734 6.07 -31.00 2.37
CA ASN A 734 6.08 -31.68 1.10
C ASN A 734 6.09 -30.65 -0.04
N ILE A 735 7.28 -30.33 -0.54
CA ILE A 735 7.53 -29.27 -1.53
C ILE A 735 6.74 -29.48 -2.84
N ASP A 736 6.45 -30.74 -3.20
CA ASP A 736 5.67 -31.04 -4.42
C ASP A 736 4.20 -30.61 -4.34
N THR A 737 3.70 -30.30 -3.14
CA THR A 737 2.32 -29.89 -2.87
C THR A 737 2.15 -28.39 -2.69
N ILE A 738 3.25 -27.61 -2.72
CA ILE A 738 3.22 -26.16 -2.64
C ILE A 738 2.71 -25.55 -3.94
N ALA A 739 2.03 -24.41 -3.86
CA ALA A 739 1.61 -23.63 -5.01
C ALA A 739 2.78 -23.40 -5.98
N LYS A 740 2.57 -23.76 -7.25
CA LYS A 740 3.55 -23.54 -8.32
C LYS A 740 3.38 -22.16 -8.92
N ASP A 741 4.46 -21.66 -9.53
CA ASP A 741 4.45 -20.35 -10.19
C ASP A 741 3.83 -19.26 -9.29
N MET A 742 4.34 -19.17 -8.06
CA MET A 742 3.90 -18.14 -7.12
C MET A 742 4.17 -16.75 -7.66
N THR A 743 3.24 -15.85 -7.38
CA THR A 743 3.31 -14.44 -7.75
C THR A 743 2.94 -13.58 -6.55
N PRO A 744 3.06 -12.24 -6.61
CA PRO A 744 2.54 -11.38 -5.56
C PRO A 744 1.03 -11.47 -5.33
N TYR A 745 0.29 -11.98 -6.32
CA TYR A 745 -1.17 -12.13 -6.29
C TYR A 745 -1.63 -13.56 -5.95
N TRP A 746 -0.73 -14.54 -6.06
CA TRP A 746 -1.00 -15.95 -5.80
C TRP A 746 0.18 -16.58 -5.08
N THR A 747 0.12 -16.60 -3.76
CA THR A 747 1.19 -17.09 -2.90
C THR A 747 0.95 -18.55 -2.46
N TYR A 748 1.86 -19.11 -1.68
CA TYR A 748 1.64 -20.42 -1.06
C TYR A 748 0.37 -20.46 -0.18
N LYS A 749 -0.03 -19.32 0.42
CA LYS A 749 -1.26 -19.20 1.22
C LYS A 749 -2.52 -19.40 0.38
N SER A 750 -2.48 -19.09 -0.93
CA SER A 750 -3.63 -19.22 -1.84
C SER A 750 -4.05 -20.68 -2.09
N GLU A 751 -3.12 -21.64 -1.94
CA GLU A 751 -3.37 -23.07 -2.12
C GLU A 751 -2.97 -23.87 -0.85
N LEU A 752 -2.99 -23.25 0.33
CA LEU A 752 -2.53 -23.87 1.57
C LEU A 752 -3.40 -25.10 1.97
N ASN A 753 -4.66 -25.16 1.50
CA ASN A 753 -5.52 -26.34 1.62
C ASN A 753 -4.93 -27.59 0.95
N ASN A 754 -4.10 -27.43 -0.10
CA ASN A 754 -3.46 -28.51 -0.84
C ASN A 754 -2.09 -28.91 -0.27
N THR A 755 -1.50 -28.10 0.61
CA THR A 755 -0.18 -28.36 1.18
C THR A 755 -0.20 -29.54 2.15
N GLU A 756 0.81 -30.42 2.05
CA GLU A 756 0.99 -31.58 2.90
C GLU A 756 2.30 -31.47 3.70
N LEU A 757 2.32 -32.10 4.88
CA LEU A 757 3.54 -32.30 5.64
C LEU A 757 4.13 -33.70 5.33
N ASN A 758 5.49 -33.81 5.38
CA ASN A 758 6.22 -35.08 5.18
C ASN A 758 6.07 -36.04 6.36
#